data_ff8c33d5727a369782fafcebf846b496
#
_entry.id   ff8c33d5727a369782fafcebf846b496
#
_cell.length_a   1.000
_cell.length_b   1.000
_cell.length_c   1.000
_cell.angle_alpha   90.00
_cell.angle_beta   90.00
_cell.angle_gamma   90.00
#
_symmetry.space_group_name_H-M   'P 1'
#
loop_
_entity.id
_entity.type
_entity.pdbx_description
1 polymer ?
#
loop_
_entity_poly.entity_id
_entity_poly.type
_entity_poly.pdbx_seq_one_letter_code
_entity_poly.pdbx_strand_id
1 'polypeptide(L)'
;MQQVYDVFYHNLPLFLEEKDYAKISNLILKDSIDATIERDYATLLSPSGVVLGKYIQRDPLNFTPIALKKLQNIQLDEKFETYNSHIVTKDHQHVLLFITPAHLPNDTKGNTHLINVVDSACKAYSNETVLIENFGAAVVSAGNANQLRKDSLYTSSVAVIVIALLLGLYFKNPLVTIFILFPVGFGMAFALSFLFLLKGVVSAIAIGAGAVVLGIAINYSLHFFTHYKHTRDVKTVLQDLTVPMLIGCTTTVGAFLSLLFAKSEALHDFGLFAAFSLIGAMLFSIFVLPQLLKFSFRKEKEHVETDEASHSWIDRFTSYRFDKNKVIVISAFILTIVFTFFAGDVQFESDMNKMSFMTKETRDAEKHLDEVNNFAARSVYVFSNGNTLNEALDNNTVVSEKLEALKQQGLIKKYSSVSALFMSDKEQEVRINRWNTFFSQAKKDSLKQQLIATGLNFKFKETAFQSFYNLLENPVSKLSQADSDSLNKYLFKEWIGKVNGKPSIINHVKVDAENRELIYKAFESNPNIVVFDKQNLTSKFVEVISSDFNTILMITSILVFGFMLLNHGRIELAVINFLPMLISWLWILGIMGIFGIKFNIINIIISTFIFGLGDDYSIFIMDGLLNEYKFGKKTLNSFKSSILLSALVTIIGIGVMVFAKHFALQSIALITLIGMLCVVFISFIV
;
A
#
# COMPACT_ATOMS: atom_id res chain seq x y z
N MET A 1 36.02 0.20 10.28
CA MET A 1 36.99 0.56 9.20
C MET A 1 38.22 -0.36 9.17
N GLN A 2 38.91 -0.60 10.27
CA GLN A 2 40.13 -1.47 10.24
C GLN A 2 39.83 -2.89 9.77
N GLN A 3 38.74 -3.52 10.23
CA GLN A 3 38.34 -4.87 9.78
C GLN A 3 38.06 -4.91 8.26
N VAL A 4 37.40 -3.88 7.71
CA VAL A 4 37.18 -3.80 6.27
C VAL A 4 38.49 -3.68 5.50
N TYR A 5 39.42 -2.83 5.96
CA TYR A 5 40.74 -2.72 5.35
C TYR A 5 41.47 -4.06 5.36
N ASP A 6 41.43 -4.78 6.48
CA ASP A 6 42.11 -6.06 6.60
C ASP A 6 41.55 -7.12 5.64
N VAL A 7 40.24 -7.18 5.46
CA VAL A 7 39.60 -8.05 4.46
C VAL A 7 40.04 -7.69 3.04
N PHE A 8 40.03 -6.37 2.70
CA PHE A 8 40.49 -5.91 1.39
C PHE A 8 41.97 -6.20 1.13
N TYR A 9 42.81 -6.04 2.13
CA TYR A 9 44.23 -6.30 2.03
C TYR A 9 44.55 -7.80 1.82
N HIS A 10 43.96 -8.67 2.65
CA HIS A 10 44.23 -10.12 2.56
C HIS A 10 43.66 -10.76 1.30
N ASN A 11 42.58 -10.20 0.77
CA ASN A 11 41.90 -10.70 -0.41
C ASN A 11 42.02 -9.74 -1.61
N LEU A 12 43.08 -8.91 -1.65
CA LEU A 12 43.27 -7.86 -2.65
C LEU A 12 43.09 -8.34 -4.10
N PRO A 13 43.58 -9.49 -4.53
CA PRO A 13 43.42 -9.97 -5.90
C PRO A 13 41.96 -10.09 -6.34
N LEU A 14 41.06 -10.41 -5.41
CA LEU A 14 39.61 -10.54 -5.69
C LEU A 14 38.95 -9.18 -5.95
N PHE A 15 39.49 -8.09 -5.40
CA PHE A 15 38.92 -6.75 -5.53
C PHE A 15 39.50 -5.93 -6.68
N LEU A 16 40.39 -6.52 -7.51
CA LEU A 16 40.98 -5.88 -8.69
C LEU A 16 40.25 -6.29 -9.96
N GLU A 17 39.87 -5.31 -10.76
CA GLU A 17 39.30 -5.48 -12.09
C GLU A 17 40.40 -5.35 -13.17
N GLU A 18 40.08 -5.76 -14.41
CA GLU A 18 41.04 -5.72 -15.52
C GLU A 18 41.68 -4.34 -15.73
N LYS A 19 40.88 -3.28 -15.66
CA LYS A 19 41.38 -1.89 -15.79
C LYS A 19 42.37 -1.45 -14.69
N ASP A 20 42.35 -2.10 -13.53
CA ASP A 20 43.22 -1.74 -12.41
C ASP A 20 44.69 -2.21 -12.65
N TYR A 21 44.87 -3.28 -13.43
CA TYR A 21 46.19 -3.80 -13.74
C TYR A 21 47.03 -2.83 -14.61
N ALA A 22 46.41 -1.96 -15.41
CA ALA A 22 47.11 -0.89 -16.11
C ALA A 22 47.75 0.10 -15.12
N LYS A 23 47.05 0.43 -14.02
CA LYS A 23 47.58 1.30 -12.96
C LYS A 23 48.66 0.59 -12.18
N ILE A 24 48.45 -0.68 -11.83
CA ILE A 24 49.45 -1.50 -11.15
C ILE A 24 50.71 -1.64 -12.00
N SER A 25 50.59 -1.83 -13.33
CA SER A 25 51.74 -1.86 -14.24
C SER A 25 52.58 -0.59 -14.16
N ASN A 26 51.96 0.57 -14.02
CA ASN A 26 52.70 1.83 -13.87
C ASN A 26 53.35 1.97 -12.49
N LEU A 27 52.70 1.48 -11.42
CA LEU A 27 53.24 1.53 -10.06
C LEU A 27 54.44 0.62 -9.83
N ILE A 28 54.57 -0.45 -10.60
CA ILE A 28 55.70 -1.39 -10.51
C ILE A 28 56.86 -1.04 -11.45
N LEU A 29 56.83 0.08 -12.15
CA LEU A 29 57.99 0.59 -12.89
C LEU A 29 59.03 1.08 -11.90
N LYS A 30 60.33 0.88 -12.23
CA LYS A 30 61.45 1.21 -11.34
C LYS A 30 61.36 2.65 -10.81
N ASP A 31 61.18 3.63 -11.68
CA ASP A 31 61.10 5.05 -11.30
C ASP A 31 59.91 5.35 -10.38
N SER A 32 58.79 4.65 -10.58
CA SER A 32 57.59 4.77 -9.71
C SER A 32 57.81 4.12 -8.35
N ILE A 33 58.51 3.00 -8.28
CA ILE A 33 58.91 2.33 -7.04
C ILE A 33 59.81 3.27 -6.25
N ASP A 34 60.85 3.82 -6.90
CA ASP A 34 61.83 4.71 -6.25
C ASP A 34 61.12 5.95 -5.67
N ALA A 35 60.29 6.62 -6.44
CA ALA A 35 59.52 7.81 -5.99
C ALA A 35 58.51 7.45 -4.86
N THR A 36 57.91 6.26 -4.89
CA THR A 36 56.95 5.84 -3.86
C THR A 36 57.63 5.54 -2.55
N ILE A 37 58.73 4.80 -2.57
CA ILE A 37 59.48 4.46 -1.37
C ILE A 37 60.12 5.70 -0.73
N GLU A 38 60.61 6.66 -1.55
CA GLU A 38 61.08 7.97 -1.05
C GLU A 38 60.00 8.73 -0.30
N ARG A 39 58.80 8.82 -0.87
CA ARG A 39 57.63 9.46 -0.24
C ARG A 39 57.23 8.74 1.04
N ASP A 40 57.23 7.43 1.04
CA ASP A 40 56.89 6.58 2.19
C ASP A 40 57.90 6.78 3.33
N TYR A 41 59.20 6.85 3.01
CA TYR A 41 60.21 7.20 3.96
C TYR A 41 60.02 8.58 4.58
N ALA A 42 59.76 9.61 3.76
CA ALA A 42 59.45 10.94 4.24
C ALA A 42 58.22 10.95 5.15
N THR A 43 57.16 10.20 4.80
CA THR A 43 55.94 10.06 5.59
C THR A 43 56.24 9.42 6.96
N LEU A 44 57.07 8.37 7.00
CA LEU A 44 57.45 7.72 8.25
C LEU A 44 58.24 8.61 9.20
N LEU A 45 58.99 9.58 8.67
CA LEU A 45 59.71 10.58 9.46
C LEU A 45 58.81 11.74 9.97
N SER A 46 57.61 11.85 9.44
CA SER A 46 56.63 12.83 9.86
C SER A 46 55.76 12.35 11.04
N PRO A 47 55.05 13.22 11.75
CA PRO A 47 54.13 12.81 12.82
C PRO A 47 53.07 11.83 12.37
N SER A 48 52.66 11.85 11.09
CA SER A 48 51.70 10.90 10.50
C SER A 48 52.26 9.49 10.37
N GLY A 49 53.59 9.33 10.40
CA GLY A 49 54.26 8.03 10.33
C GLY A 49 53.89 7.05 11.47
N VAL A 50 53.54 7.60 12.66
CA VAL A 50 53.06 6.77 13.79
C VAL A 50 51.77 6.03 13.42
N VAL A 51 50.88 6.65 12.66
CA VAL A 51 49.61 6.07 12.25
C VAL A 51 49.74 5.29 10.94
N LEU A 52 50.45 5.84 9.95
CA LEU A 52 50.53 5.29 8.60
C LEU A 52 51.58 4.22 8.44
N GLY A 53 52.56 4.15 9.35
CA GLY A 53 53.68 3.23 9.21
C GLY A 53 53.31 1.76 9.06
N LYS A 54 52.26 1.33 9.78
CA LYS A 54 51.75 -0.05 9.66
C LYS A 54 51.16 -0.33 8.26
N TYR A 55 50.51 0.66 7.64
CA TYR A 55 49.92 0.51 6.31
C TYR A 55 51.02 0.55 5.23
N ILE A 56 52.01 1.42 5.34
CA ILE A 56 53.15 1.51 4.43
C ILE A 56 53.93 0.21 4.42
N GLN A 57 54.20 -0.39 5.58
CA GLN A 57 54.91 -1.68 5.66
C GLN A 57 54.13 -2.83 5.03
N ARG A 58 52.79 -2.78 5.08
CA ARG A 58 51.92 -3.82 4.51
C ARG A 58 51.73 -3.67 3.01
N ASP A 59 51.63 -2.43 2.51
CA ASP A 59 51.31 -2.10 1.12
C ASP A 59 52.13 -0.92 0.62
N PRO A 60 53.46 -1.11 0.43
CA PRO A 60 54.39 -0.02 0.06
C PRO A 60 54.13 0.56 -1.34
N LEU A 61 53.37 -0.12 -2.18
CA LEU A 61 53.01 0.34 -3.53
C LEU A 61 51.60 0.85 -3.65
N ASN A 62 50.84 0.93 -2.57
CA ASN A 62 49.48 1.45 -2.49
C ASN A 62 48.49 0.72 -3.44
N PHE A 63 48.55 -0.61 -3.51
CA PHE A 63 47.58 -1.41 -4.29
C PHE A 63 46.24 -1.48 -3.61
N THR A 64 46.17 -1.58 -2.28
CA THR A 64 44.92 -1.64 -1.50
C THR A 64 44.00 -0.43 -1.70
N PRO A 65 44.51 0.83 -1.76
CA PRO A 65 43.73 2.00 -2.11
C PRO A 65 42.99 1.93 -3.45
N ILE A 66 43.55 1.20 -4.44
CA ILE A 66 42.88 0.99 -5.75
C ILE A 66 41.59 0.21 -5.57
N ALA A 67 41.63 -0.84 -4.74
CA ALA A 67 40.46 -1.64 -4.41
C ALA A 67 39.45 -0.84 -3.54
N LEU A 68 39.95 -0.16 -2.49
CA LEU A 68 39.12 0.63 -1.57
C LEU A 68 38.39 1.79 -2.26
N LYS A 69 38.99 2.38 -3.30
CA LYS A 69 38.34 3.45 -4.08
C LYS A 69 37.00 3.01 -4.69
N LYS A 70 36.81 1.70 -4.92
CA LYS A 70 35.55 1.14 -5.45
C LYS A 70 34.39 1.25 -4.46
N LEU A 71 34.67 1.40 -3.16
CA LEU A 71 33.65 1.70 -2.16
C LEU A 71 32.93 3.02 -2.47
N GLN A 72 33.60 3.97 -3.11
CA GLN A 72 32.97 5.23 -3.54
C GLN A 72 31.90 5.01 -4.62
N ASN A 73 32.02 3.94 -5.43
CA ASN A 73 31.03 3.63 -6.46
C ASN A 73 29.74 3.04 -5.89
N ILE A 74 29.77 2.57 -4.64
CA ILE A 74 28.57 2.10 -3.92
C ILE A 74 27.84 3.28 -3.30
N GLN A 75 28.50 4.41 -3.06
CA GLN A 75 27.86 5.62 -2.55
C GLN A 75 26.85 6.15 -3.58
N LEU A 76 25.60 6.10 -3.21
CA LEU A 76 24.47 6.45 -4.07
C LEU A 76 24.36 7.96 -4.34
N ASP A 77 24.76 8.80 -3.40
CA ASP A 77 24.60 10.23 -3.51
C ASP A 77 25.91 10.97 -3.23
N GLU A 78 26.28 11.86 -4.18
CA GLU A 78 27.46 12.72 -4.08
C GLU A 78 27.28 13.86 -3.10
N LYS A 79 26.04 14.10 -2.64
CA LYS A 79 25.73 15.18 -1.67
C LYS A 79 26.11 14.80 -0.24
N PHE A 80 26.27 13.51 0.06
CA PHE A 80 26.56 13.02 1.41
C PHE A 80 28.00 12.61 1.56
N GLU A 81 28.54 12.77 2.77
CA GLU A 81 29.83 12.27 3.20
C GLU A 81 29.75 11.73 4.63
N THR A 82 30.80 11.02 5.05
CA THR A 82 30.89 10.54 6.43
C THR A 82 31.77 11.50 7.23
N TYR A 83 31.20 12.16 8.21
CA TYR A 83 31.88 13.04 9.13
C TYR A 83 31.69 12.56 10.57
N ASN A 84 32.77 12.31 11.31
CA ASN A 84 32.75 11.77 12.68
C ASN A 84 31.82 10.54 12.84
N SER A 85 31.86 9.61 11.90
CA SER A 85 31.03 8.38 11.85
C SER A 85 29.53 8.62 11.62
N HIS A 86 29.12 9.83 11.26
CA HIS A 86 27.73 10.17 10.89
C HIS A 86 27.66 10.51 9.40
N ILE A 87 26.50 10.24 8.81
CA ILE A 87 26.23 10.61 7.42
C ILE A 87 25.73 12.05 7.44
N VAL A 88 26.48 12.94 6.79
CA VAL A 88 26.17 14.36 6.71
C VAL A 88 26.16 14.82 5.26
N THR A 89 25.46 15.91 4.98
CA THR A 89 25.59 16.58 3.67
C THR A 89 26.95 17.28 3.56
N LYS A 90 27.50 17.43 2.36
CA LYS A 90 28.81 18.09 2.14
C LYS A 90 28.87 19.57 2.60
N ASP A 91 27.72 20.21 2.69
CA ASP A 91 27.58 21.56 3.26
C ASP A 91 27.50 21.57 4.79
N HIS A 92 27.51 20.37 5.41
CA HIS A 92 27.37 20.17 6.86
C HIS A 92 26.10 20.78 7.49
N GLN A 93 25.05 20.99 6.67
CA GLN A 93 23.78 21.53 7.15
C GLN A 93 22.83 20.44 7.65
N HIS A 94 22.97 19.19 7.15
CA HIS A 94 22.05 18.09 7.49
C HIS A 94 22.80 16.85 7.93
N VAL A 95 22.26 16.17 8.93
CA VAL A 95 22.74 14.88 9.45
C VAL A 95 21.62 13.84 9.29
N LEU A 96 21.94 12.67 8.74
CA LEU A 96 20.99 11.56 8.63
C LEU A 96 21.30 10.50 9.68
N LEU A 97 20.28 10.15 10.47
CA LEU A 97 20.30 9.07 11.43
C LEU A 97 19.30 7.98 11.00
N PHE A 98 19.77 6.76 10.85
CA PHE A 98 18.94 5.62 10.44
C PHE A 98 18.59 4.77 11.64
N ILE A 99 17.28 4.60 11.90
CA ILE A 99 16.74 3.74 12.94
C ILE A 99 16.02 2.59 12.28
N THR A 100 16.45 1.35 12.52
CA THR A 100 15.77 0.15 12.01
C THR A 100 14.87 -0.43 13.09
N PRO A 101 13.53 -0.37 12.93
CA PRO A 101 12.60 -0.98 13.87
C PRO A 101 12.79 -2.50 13.93
N ALA A 102 12.54 -3.11 15.10
CA ALA A 102 12.54 -4.55 15.27
C ALA A 102 11.32 -5.23 14.62
N HIS A 103 10.21 -4.48 14.47
CA HIS A 103 8.98 -4.94 13.85
C HIS A 103 8.85 -4.43 12.41
N LEU A 104 8.07 -5.15 11.60
CA LEU A 104 7.75 -4.69 10.24
C LEU A 104 7.05 -3.32 10.27
N PRO A 105 7.21 -2.49 9.23
CA PRO A 105 6.61 -1.14 9.20
C PRO A 105 5.09 -1.11 9.40
N ASN A 106 4.38 -2.15 8.96
CA ASN A 106 2.92 -2.29 9.10
C ASN A 106 2.47 -2.83 10.47
N ASP A 107 3.37 -3.33 11.32
CA ASP A 107 3.06 -3.64 12.72
C ASP A 107 3.03 -2.35 13.55
N THR A 108 1.91 -1.63 13.41
CA THR A 108 1.73 -0.32 14.06
C THR A 108 1.73 -0.40 15.58
N LYS A 109 1.23 -1.50 16.16
CA LYS A 109 1.21 -1.71 17.60
C LYS A 109 2.62 -1.96 18.15
N GLY A 110 3.41 -2.81 17.50
CA GLY A 110 4.79 -3.10 17.88
C GLY A 110 5.68 -1.87 17.77
N ASN A 111 5.48 -1.05 16.75
CA ASN A 111 6.30 0.15 16.49
C ASN A 111 5.86 1.39 17.30
N THR A 112 4.65 1.44 17.88
CA THR A 112 4.11 2.64 18.55
C THR A 112 5.03 3.15 19.65
N HIS A 113 5.60 2.26 20.46
CA HIS A 113 6.48 2.67 21.57
C HIS A 113 7.76 3.35 21.04
N LEU A 114 8.41 2.73 20.05
CA LEU A 114 9.61 3.29 19.41
C LEU A 114 9.32 4.67 18.82
N ILE A 115 8.24 4.81 18.07
CA ILE A 115 7.86 6.06 17.41
C ILE A 115 7.61 7.15 18.46
N ASN A 116 6.88 6.86 19.54
CA ASN A 116 6.63 7.82 20.60
C ASN A 116 7.92 8.28 21.31
N VAL A 117 8.87 7.36 21.52
CA VAL A 117 10.19 7.73 22.10
C VAL A 117 10.96 8.62 21.16
N VAL A 118 11.02 8.27 19.87
CA VAL A 118 11.74 9.07 18.86
C VAL A 118 11.09 10.45 18.70
N ASP A 119 9.76 10.52 18.60
CA ASP A 119 9.04 11.81 18.49
C ASP A 119 9.26 12.70 19.73
N SER A 120 9.29 12.08 20.91
CA SER A 120 9.57 12.80 22.16
C SER A 120 11.00 13.34 22.18
N ALA A 121 11.98 12.55 21.71
CA ALA A 121 13.36 12.97 21.57
C ALA A 121 13.50 14.10 20.53
N CYS A 122 12.87 13.96 19.37
CA CYS A 122 12.87 15.01 18.34
C CYS A 122 12.37 16.35 18.91
N LYS A 123 11.25 16.31 19.64
CA LYS A 123 10.68 17.52 20.26
C LYS A 123 11.55 18.10 21.39
N ALA A 124 12.18 17.24 22.18
CA ALA A 124 13.00 17.67 23.33
C ALA A 124 14.31 18.34 22.89
N TYR A 125 14.89 17.90 21.79
CA TYR A 125 16.20 18.38 21.32
C TYR A 125 16.12 19.34 20.13
N SER A 126 14.94 19.53 19.50
CA SER A 126 14.73 20.59 18.51
C SER A 126 14.69 21.97 19.19
N ASN A 127 15.34 22.95 18.57
CA ASN A 127 15.38 24.34 19.02
C ASN A 127 15.42 25.28 17.79
N GLU A 128 15.59 26.60 18.01
CA GLU A 128 15.62 27.60 16.93
C GLU A 128 16.73 27.37 15.89
N THR A 129 17.82 26.71 16.28
CA THR A 129 18.99 26.46 15.43
C THR A 129 19.07 25.04 14.87
N VAL A 130 18.43 24.06 15.53
CA VAL A 130 18.46 22.64 15.14
C VAL A 130 17.03 22.09 15.06
N LEU A 131 16.61 21.74 13.87
CA LEU A 131 15.35 21.04 13.63
C LEU A 131 15.62 19.53 13.50
N ILE A 132 14.96 18.73 14.33
CA ILE A 132 15.04 17.27 14.27
C ILE A 132 13.69 16.72 13.83
N GLU A 133 13.67 16.06 12.70
CA GLU A 133 12.47 15.49 12.09
C GLU A 133 12.57 13.97 12.00
N ASN A 134 11.43 13.30 12.07
CA ASN A 134 11.31 11.86 11.99
C ASN A 134 10.44 11.47 10.79
N PHE A 135 11.00 10.67 9.89
CA PHE A 135 10.30 10.17 8.71
C PHE A 135 10.66 8.71 8.44
N GLY A 136 9.70 7.94 7.94
CA GLY A 136 9.92 6.56 7.53
C GLY A 136 8.63 5.74 7.47
N ALA A 137 8.70 4.55 6.86
CA ALA A 137 7.53 3.71 6.64
C ALA A 137 6.76 3.37 7.92
N ALA A 138 7.47 3.11 9.05
CA ALA A 138 6.83 2.82 10.33
C ALA A 138 6.08 4.04 10.89
N VAL A 139 6.64 5.24 10.76
CA VAL A 139 6.02 6.51 11.22
C VAL A 139 4.75 6.79 10.42
N VAL A 140 4.84 6.69 9.09
CA VAL A 140 3.70 6.88 8.19
C VAL A 140 2.59 5.86 8.49
N SER A 141 2.94 4.57 8.62
CA SER A 141 1.97 3.51 8.92
C SER A 141 1.28 3.71 10.27
N ALA A 142 2.02 4.10 11.31
CA ALA A 142 1.44 4.36 12.63
C ALA A 142 0.55 5.61 12.62
N GLY A 143 0.98 6.70 11.98
CA GLY A 143 0.20 7.91 11.80
C GLY A 143 -1.12 7.64 11.06
N ASN A 144 -1.04 6.87 9.97
CA ASN A 144 -2.16 6.44 9.17
C ASN A 144 -3.18 5.61 9.99
N ALA A 145 -2.70 4.58 10.72
CA ALA A 145 -3.56 3.73 11.54
C ALA A 145 -4.21 4.49 12.71
N ASN A 146 -3.46 5.38 13.36
CA ASN A 146 -3.98 6.22 14.43
C ASN A 146 -5.07 7.19 13.94
N GLN A 147 -4.85 7.82 12.79
CA GLN A 147 -5.86 8.70 12.20
C GLN A 147 -7.11 7.93 11.77
N LEU A 148 -6.93 6.79 11.10
CA LEU A 148 -8.03 5.92 10.71
C LEU A 148 -8.88 5.52 11.93
N ARG A 149 -8.24 5.12 13.04
CA ARG A 149 -8.93 4.79 14.28
C ARG A 149 -9.69 5.97 14.86
N LYS A 150 -9.09 7.17 14.91
CA LYS A 150 -9.74 8.40 15.41
C LYS A 150 -10.94 8.77 14.55
N ASP A 151 -10.77 8.78 13.24
CA ASP A 151 -11.85 9.11 12.31
C ASP A 151 -12.99 8.10 12.41
N SER A 152 -12.69 6.79 12.47
CA SER A 152 -13.71 5.75 12.60
C SER A 152 -14.52 5.88 13.88
N LEU A 153 -13.85 6.11 15.03
CA LEU A 153 -14.55 6.30 16.31
C LEU A 153 -15.41 7.56 16.27
N TYR A 154 -14.87 8.67 15.78
CA TYR A 154 -15.60 9.93 15.69
C TYR A 154 -16.81 9.82 14.75
N THR A 155 -16.59 9.34 13.51
CA THR A 155 -17.66 9.27 12.50
C THR A 155 -18.74 8.26 12.90
N SER A 156 -18.38 7.08 13.44
CA SER A 156 -19.37 6.11 13.92
C SER A 156 -20.17 6.64 15.10
N SER A 157 -19.55 7.35 16.06
CA SER A 157 -20.26 7.93 17.20
C SER A 157 -21.24 9.00 16.75
N VAL A 158 -20.81 9.93 15.88
CA VAL A 158 -21.68 10.98 15.34
C VAL A 158 -22.82 10.37 14.51
N ALA A 159 -22.51 9.36 13.66
CA ALA A 159 -23.51 8.67 12.87
C ALA A 159 -24.61 8.04 13.75
N VAL A 160 -24.21 7.29 14.78
CA VAL A 160 -25.17 6.67 15.73
C VAL A 160 -26.05 7.71 16.40
N ILE A 161 -25.48 8.84 16.86
CA ILE A 161 -26.24 9.92 17.51
C ILE A 161 -27.24 10.54 16.54
N VAL A 162 -26.81 10.90 15.33
CA VAL A 162 -27.69 11.56 14.32
C VAL A 162 -28.78 10.59 13.86
N ILE A 163 -28.43 9.32 13.62
CA ILE A 163 -29.40 8.27 13.29
C ILE A 163 -30.41 8.08 14.44
N ALA A 164 -29.96 7.99 15.69
CA ALA A 164 -30.82 7.85 16.83
C ALA A 164 -31.79 9.04 16.98
N LEU A 165 -31.33 10.27 16.73
CA LEU A 165 -32.17 11.46 16.71
C LEU A 165 -33.21 11.41 15.58
N LEU A 166 -32.82 11.06 14.35
CA LEU A 166 -33.74 10.93 13.22
C LEU A 166 -34.83 9.88 13.52
N LEU A 167 -34.42 8.70 14.00
CA LEU A 167 -35.37 7.63 14.33
C LEU A 167 -36.24 7.97 15.52
N GLY A 168 -35.71 8.63 16.55
CA GLY A 168 -36.46 9.13 17.69
C GLY A 168 -37.55 10.12 17.29
N LEU A 169 -37.25 11.03 16.35
CA LEU A 169 -38.20 11.97 15.78
C LEU A 169 -39.28 11.30 14.91
N TYR A 170 -38.88 10.29 14.12
CA TYR A 170 -39.80 9.56 13.24
C TYR A 170 -40.76 8.64 14.00
N PHE A 171 -40.23 7.82 14.91
CA PHE A 171 -41.03 6.84 15.66
C PHE A 171 -41.66 7.42 16.93
N LYS A 172 -41.18 8.57 17.40
CA LYS A 172 -41.66 9.23 18.64
C LYS A 172 -41.55 8.32 19.88
N ASN A 173 -40.76 7.25 19.82
CA ASN A 173 -40.59 6.29 20.89
C ASN A 173 -39.09 5.89 21.00
N PRO A 174 -38.37 6.23 22.09
CA PRO A 174 -36.95 5.94 22.24
C PRO A 174 -36.65 4.45 22.32
N LEU A 175 -37.57 3.63 22.83
CA LEU A 175 -37.37 2.17 22.89
C LEU A 175 -37.32 1.55 21.49
N VAL A 176 -38.13 2.03 20.57
CA VAL A 176 -38.08 1.60 19.15
C VAL A 176 -36.74 1.92 18.53
N THR A 177 -36.21 3.12 18.78
CA THR A 177 -34.88 3.51 18.31
C THR A 177 -33.78 2.57 18.82
N ILE A 178 -33.81 2.24 20.10
CA ILE A 178 -32.86 1.30 20.69
C ILE A 178 -33.00 -0.07 20.05
N PHE A 179 -34.21 -0.59 19.89
CA PHE A 179 -34.43 -1.90 19.26
C PHE A 179 -34.02 -1.95 17.77
N ILE A 180 -34.08 -0.83 17.06
CA ILE A 180 -33.58 -0.72 15.69
C ILE A 180 -32.04 -0.85 15.65
N LEU A 181 -31.34 -0.34 16.66
CA LEU A 181 -29.87 -0.36 16.71
C LEU A 181 -29.30 -1.70 17.22
N PHE A 182 -30.05 -2.49 18.01
CA PHE A 182 -29.56 -3.78 18.53
C PHE A 182 -29.08 -4.76 17.45
N PRO A 183 -29.82 -5.00 16.34
CA PRO A 183 -29.38 -5.90 15.28
C PRO A 183 -28.05 -5.50 14.67
N VAL A 184 -27.77 -4.20 14.58
CA VAL A 184 -26.52 -3.67 14.06
C VAL A 184 -25.36 -4.03 14.97
N GLY A 185 -25.51 -3.77 16.28
CA GLY A 185 -24.49 -4.13 17.27
C GLY A 185 -24.20 -5.63 17.30
N PHE A 186 -25.26 -6.45 17.22
CA PHE A 186 -25.13 -7.90 17.13
C PHE A 186 -24.43 -8.33 15.83
N GLY A 187 -24.82 -7.77 14.69
CA GLY A 187 -24.22 -8.07 13.38
C GLY A 187 -22.72 -7.75 13.35
N MET A 188 -22.32 -6.60 13.91
CA MET A 188 -20.90 -6.24 14.01
C MET A 188 -20.12 -7.21 14.91
N ALA A 189 -20.67 -7.57 16.09
CA ALA A 189 -20.06 -8.54 16.99
C ALA A 189 -19.95 -9.93 16.35
N PHE A 190 -20.98 -10.35 15.63
CA PHE A 190 -21.03 -11.59 14.87
C PHE A 190 -19.92 -11.62 13.80
N ALA A 191 -19.79 -10.55 13.01
CA ALA A 191 -18.77 -10.44 11.99
C ALA A 191 -17.35 -10.46 12.55
N LEU A 192 -17.09 -9.69 13.63
CA LEU A 192 -15.77 -9.69 14.27
C LEU A 192 -15.41 -11.06 14.83
N SER A 193 -16.37 -11.78 15.43
CA SER A 193 -16.16 -13.13 15.94
C SER A 193 -15.78 -14.10 14.82
N PHE A 194 -16.50 -14.08 13.69
CA PHE A 194 -16.19 -14.93 12.55
C PHE A 194 -14.84 -14.58 11.89
N LEU A 195 -14.54 -13.30 11.72
CA LEU A 195 -13.25 -12.88 11.18
C LEU A 195 -12.09 -13.30 12.05
N PHE A 196 -12.24 -13.17 13.37
CA PHE A 196 -11.22 -13.62 14.31
C PHE A 196 -11.00 -15.14 14.23
N LEU A 197 -12.07 -15.93 14.10
CA LEU A 197 -11.97 -17.39 13.92
C LEU A 197 -11.31 -17.79 12.60
N LEU A 198 -11.55 -17.03 11.52
CA LEU A 198 -11.03 -17.36 10.18
C LEU A 198 -9.59 -16.91 9.97
N LYS A 199 -9.22 -15.72 10.47
CA LYS A 199 -7.94 -15.07 10.13
C LYS A 199 -7.07 -14.73 11.33
N GLY A 200 -7.62 -14.64 12.54
CA GLY A 200 -6.92 -14.19 13.75
C GLY A 200 -6.58 -12.68 13.78
N VAL A 201 -6.50 -12.03 12.64
CA VAL A 201 -6.17 -10.60 12.50
C VAL A 201 -7.14 -9.97 11.50
N VAL A 202 -7.58 -8.74 11.77
CA VAL A 202 -8.50 -7.99 10.91
C VAL A 202 -7.85 -6.67 10.49
N SER A 203 -7.99 -6.30 9.22
CA SER A 203 -7.50 -5.03 8.70
C SER A 203 -8.14 -3.83 9.40
N ALA A 204 -7.32 -2.84 9.78
CA ALA A 204 -7.80 -1.58 10.37
C ALA A 204 -8.77 -0.82 9.43
N ILE A 205 -8.59 -0.95 8.10
CA ILE A 205 -9.47 -0.36 7.10
C ILE A 205 -10.85 -1.01 7.13
N ALA A 206 -10.94 -2.33 7.28
CA ALA A 206 -12.21 -3.04 7.37
C ALA A 206 -13.03 -2.60 8.60
N ILE A 207 -12.36 -2.45 9.76
CA ILE A 207 -12.99 -1.92 10.97
C ILE A 207 -13.32 -0.43 10.80
N GLY A 208 -12.44 0.33 10.16
CA GLY A 208 -12.61 1.77 9.89
C GLY A 208 -13.83 2.08 9.04
N ALA A 209 -14.13 1.21 8.09
CA ALA A 209 -15.33 1.29 7.27
C ALA A 209 -16.60 0.76 7.98
N GLY A 210 -16.52 0.42 9.27
CA GLY A 210 -17.66 -0.10 10.06
C GLY A 210 -18.87 0.85 10.09
N ALA A 211 -18.67 2.17 10.02
CA ALA A 211 -19.76 3.14 9.92
C ALA A 211 -20.60 2.94 8.64
N VAL A 212 -19.96 2.50 7.55
CA VAL A 212 -20.63 2.14 6.31
C VAL A 212 -21.55 0.95 6.53
N VAL A 213 -21.00 -0.13 7.11
CA VAL A 213 -21.77 -1.35 7.40
C VAL A 213 -22.89 -1.08 8.38
N LEU A 214 -22.70 -0.18 9.37
CA LEU A 214 -23.71 0.28 10.29
C LEU A 214 -24.90 0.88 9.53
N GLY A 215 -24.64 1.78 8.57
CA GLY A 215 -25.69 2.42 7.76
C GLY A 215 -26.51 1.42 6.94
N ILE A 216 -25.94 0.26 6.58
CA ILE A 216 -26.63 -0.77 5.79
C ILE A 216 -27.35 -1.77 6.68
N ALA A 217 -26.68 -2.28 7.70
CA ALA A 217 -27.21 -3.34 8.58
C ALA A 217 -28.48 -2.91 9.33
N ILE A 218 -28.68 -1.60 9.52
CA ILE A 218 -29.86 -1.03 10.17
C ILE A 218 -31.14 -1.22 9.33
N ASN A 219 -31.02 -1.40 8.01
CA ASN A 219 -32.14 -1.49 7.10
C ASN A 219 -33.11 -2.62 7.47
N TYR A 220 -32.62 -3.77 7.88
CA TYR A 220 -33.46 -4.92 8.22
C TYR A 220 -34.40 -4.61 9.40
N SER A 221 -33.88 -4.05 10.46
CA SER A 221 -34.71 -3.66 11.62
C SER A 221 -35.60 -2.47 11.29
N LEU A 222 -35.17 -1.57 10.44
CA LEU A 222 -35.91 -0.39 10.01
C LEU A 222 -37.13 -0.80 9.18
N HIS A 223 -36.98 -1.67 8.19
CA HIS A 223 -38.09 -2.22 7.40
C HIS A 223 -39.08 -2.93 8.30
N PHE A 224 -38.62 -3.72 9.26
CA PHE A 224 -39.47 -4.38 10.22
C PHE A 224 -40.32 -3.38 11.02
N PHE A 225 -39.71 -2.38 11.64
CA PHE A 225 -40.45 -1.41 12.47
C PHE A 225 -41.31 -0.48 11.66
N THR A 226 -40.91 -0.07 10.46
CA THR A 226 -41.74 0.77 9.59
C THR A 226 -43.00 0.02 9.15
N HIS A 227 -42.87 -1.25 8.77
CA HIS A 227 -44.00 -2.08 8.39
C HIS A 227 -44.89 -2.39 9.61
N TYR A 228 -44.31 -2.65 10.79
CA TYR A 228 -45.03 -2.82 12.05
C TYR A 228 -45.84 -1.59 12.45
N LYS A 229 -45.32 -0.39 12.20
CA LYS A 229 -46.06 0.88 12.44
C LYS A 229 -47.38 0.92 11.67
N HIS A 230 -47.43 0.36 10.46
CA HIS A 230 -48.63 0.34 9.62
C HIS A 230 -49.58 -0.85 9.89
N THR A 231 -49.01 -2.05 10.14
CA THR A 231 -49.79 -3.30 10.27
C THR A 231 -50.20 -3.60 11.70
N ARG A 232 -49.42 -3.13 12.69
CA ARG A 232 -49.61 -3.41 14.14
C ARG A 232 -49.66 -4.91 14.50
N ASP A 233 -49.34 -5.81 13.56
CA ASP A 233 -49.28 -7.25 13.77
C ASP A 233 -47.96 -7.84 13.34
N VAL A 234 -47.24 -8.42 14.30
CA VAL A 234 -45.89 -9.05 14.10
C VAL A 234 -45.98 -10.22 13.12
N LYS A 235 -47.07 -10.99 13.13
CA LYS A 235 -47.23 -12.14 12.24
C LYS A 235 -47.34 -11.68 10.79
N THR A 236 -48.13 -10.68 10.51
CA THR A 236 -48.27 -10.06 9.19
C THR A 236 -46.95 -9.46 8.71
N VAL A 237 -46.25 -8.75 9.61
CA VAL A 237 -44.90 -8.21 9.30
C VAL A 237 -43.93 -9.31 8.87
N LEU A 238 -43.86 -10.41 9.62
CA LEU A 238 -42.98 -11.53 9.25
C LEU A 238 -43.40 -12.21 7.93
N GLN A 239 -44.68 -12.36 7.70
CA GLN A 239 -45.17 -12.98 6.45
C GLN A 239 -44.84 -12.11 5.22
N ASP A 240 -44.95 -10.80 5.34
CA ASP A 240 -44.78 -9.88 4.20
C ASP A 240 -43.29 -9.54 3.98
N LEU A 241 -42.40 -9.55 5.02
CA LEU A 241 -41.04 -9.09 4.94
C LEU A 241 -39.96 -10.19 4.92
N THR A 242 -40.25 -11.39 5.43
CA THR A 242 -39.18 -12.43 5.59
C THR A 242 -38.54 -12.77 4.24
N VAL A 243 -39.35 -12.99 3.20
CA VAL A 243 -38.84 -13.37 1.88
C VAL A 243 -38.08 -12.22 1.22
N PRO A 244 -38.62 -10.99 1.09
CA PRO A 244 -37.88 -9.84 0.55
C PRO A 244 -36.57 -9.56 1.32
N MET A 245 -36.57 -9.63 2.65
CA MET A 245 -35.37 -9.44 3.48
C MET A 245 -34.32 -10.51 3.26
N LEU A 246 -34.72 -11.79 3.14
CA LEU A 246 -33.77 -12.88 2.84
C LEU A 246 -33.13 -12.71 1.47
N ILE A 247 -33.91 -12.33 0.46
CA ILE A 247 -33.42 -12.14 -0.90
C ILE A 247 -32.47 -10.96 -0.94
N GLY A 248 -32.87 -9.80 -0.42
CA GLY A 248 -32.03 -8.62 -0.34
C GLY A 248 -30.74 -8.87 0.47
N CYS A 249 -30.84 -9.59 1.60
CA CYS A 249 -29.62 -10.01 2.32
C CYS A 249 -28.71 -10.88 1.47
N THR A 250 -29.26 -11.86 0.74
CA THR A 250 -28.45 -12.79 -0.06
C THR A 250 -27.76 -12.08 -1.23
N THR A 251 -28.46 -11.18 -1.90
CA THR A 251 -27.89 -10.37 -2.98
C THR A 251 -26.80 -9.43 -2.47
N THR A 252 -27.04 -8.73 -1.38
CA THR A 252 -26.07 -7.81 -0.77
C THR A 252 -24.86 -8.55 -0.20
N VAL A 253 -25.06 -9.69 0.46
CA VAL A 253 -23.96 -10.55 0.92
C VAL A 253 -23.16 -11.10 -0.26
N GLY A 254 -23.83 -11.55 -1.32
CA GLY A 254 -23.15 -11.98 -2.56
C GLY A 254 -22.33 -10.88 -3.18
N ALA A 255 -22.86 -9.65 -3.22
CA ALA A 255 -22.16 -8.48 -3.70
C ALA A 255 -20.88 -8.19 -2.86
N PHE A 256 -20.95 -8.23 -1.53
CA PHE A 256 -19.77 -8.04 -0.68
C PHE A 256 -18.76 -9.20 -0.78
N LEU A 257 -19.23 -10.44 -0.92
CA LEU A 257 -18.34 -11.60 -1.14
C LEU A 257 -17.62 -11.55 -2.48
N SER A 258 -18.12 -10.81 -3.48
CA SER A 258 -17.39 -10.59 -4.73
C SER A 258 -16.04 -9.87 -4.54
N LEU A 259 -15.88 -9.12 -3.44
CA LEU A 259 -14.61 -8.49 -3.06
C LEU A 259 -13.49 -9.49 -2.77
N LEU A 260 -13.81 -10.76 -2.52
CA LEU A 260 -12.81 -11.82 -2.35
C LEU A 260 -12.05 -12.14 -3.66
N PHE A 261 -12.56 -11.71 -4.80
CA PHE A 261 -11.88 -11.84 -6.09
C PHE A 261 -10.90 -10.71 -6.40
N ALA A 262 -10.86 -9.66 -5.57
CA ALA A 262 -9.84 -8.62 -5.66
C ALA A 262 -8.48 -9.15 -5.23
N LYS A 263 -7.41 -8.45 -5.60
CA LYS A 263 -6.05 -8.78 -5.13
C LYS A 263 -5.70 -8.12 -3.80
N SER A 264 -6.55 -7.25 -3.29
CA SER A 264 -6.34 -6.50 -2.05
C SER A 264 -6.89 -7.24 -0.82
N GLU A 265 -6.03 -7.59 0.14
CA GLU A 265 -6.45 -8.16 1.43
C GLU A 265 -7.40 -7.25 2.23
N ALA A 266 -7.23 -5.93 2.12
CA ALA A 266 -8.11 -4.99 2.79
C ALA A 266 -9.56 -5.08 2.25
N LEU A 267 -9.72 -5.33 0.94
CA LEU A 267 -11.02 -5.55 0.32
C LEU A 267 -11.63 -6.91 0.73
N HIS A 268 -10.81 -7.94 0.84
CA HIS A 268 -11.25 -9.25 1.36
C HIS A 268 -11.81 -9.12 2.78
N ASP A 269 -11.05 -8.49 3.67
CA ASP A 269 -11.46 -8.29 5.05
C ASP A 269 -12.74 -7.47 5.15
N PHE A 270 -12.85 -6.40 4.36
CA PHE A 270 -14.06 -5.58 4.32
C PHE A 270 -15.26 -6.37 3.78
N GLY A 271 -15.09 -7.13 2.70
CA GLY A 271 -16.15 -7.95 2.11
C GLY A 271 -16.69 -8.99 3.10
N LEU A 272 -15.80 -9.71 3.78
CA LEU A 272 -16.18 -10.67 4.82
C LEU A 272 -16.85 -9.99 6.02
N PHE A 273 -16.29 -8.87 6.49
CA PHE A 273 -16.85 -8.10 7.60
C PHE A 273 -18.27 -7.62 7.31
N ALA A 274 -18.48 -7.04 6.13
CA ALA A 274 -19.78 -6.57 5.69
C ALA A 274 -20.77 -7.74 5.54
N ALA A 275 -20.38 -8.81 4.83
CA ALA A 275 -21.23 -9.98 4.63
C ALA A 275 -21.71 -10.61 5.94
N PHE A 276 -20.78 -10.89 6.87
CA PHE A 276 -21.16 -11.47 8.17
C PHE A 276 -21.95 -10.50 9.04
N SER A 277 -21.68 -9.20 8.99
CA SER A 277 -22.46 -8.20 9.72
C SER A 277 -23.92 -8.16 9.25
N LEU A 278 -24.14 -8.23 7.95
CA LEU A 278 -25.49 -8.24 7.37
C LEU A 278 -26.24 -9.53 7.70
N ILE A 279 -25.58 -10.68 7.61
CA ILE A 279 -26.17 -11.96 8.01
C ILE A 279 -26.57 -11.91 9.49
N GLY A 280 -25.68 -11.45 10.38
CA GLY A 280 -25.96 -11.34 11.81
C GLY A 280 -27.13 -10.40 12.09
N ALA A 281 -27.14 -9.22 11.47
CA ALA A 281 -28.20 -8.22 11.64
C ALA A 281 -29.56 -8.74 11.13
N MET A 282 -29.57 -9.40 9.98
CA MET A 282 -30.78 -10.01 9.41
C MET A 282 -31.32 -11.12 10.30
N LEU A 283 -30.47 -12.05 10.74
CA LEU A 283 -30.88 -13.13 11.66
C LEU A 283 -31.46 -12.57 12.96
N PHE A 284 -30.84 -11.56 13.55
CA PHE A 284 -31.36 -10.91 14.75
C PHE A 284 -32.72 -10.26 14.48
N SER A 285 -32.88 -9.58 13.35
CA SER A 285 -34.12 -8.89 12.99
C SER A 285 -35.28 -9.85 12.74
N ILE A 286 -35.05 -11.03 12.20
CA ILE A 286 -36.10 -12.03 11.92
C ILE A 286 -36.42 -12.86 13.18
N PHE A 287 -35.43 -13.31 13.94
CA PHE A 287 -35.65 -14.27 15.04
C PHE A 287 -35.78 -13.64 16.43
N VAL A 288 -35.01 -12.61 16.72
CA VAL A 288 -34.93 -12.03 18.06
C VAL A 288 -35.85 -10.83 18.23
N LEU A 289 -35.85 -9.92 17.26
CA LEU A 289 -36.61 -8.66 17.32
C LEU A 289 -38.11 -8.86 17.50
N PRO A 290 -38.79 -9.81 16.83
CA PRO A 290 -40.22 -10.09 17.05
C PRO A 290 -40.56 -10.52 18.47
N GLN A 291 -39.63 -11.22 19.11
CA GLN A 291 -39.83 -11.69 20.52
C GLN A 291 -39.67 -10.56 21.53
N LEU A 292 -38.67 -9.66 21.29
CA LEU A 292 -38.49 -8.47 22.12
C LEU A 292 -39.71 -7.56 22.08
N LEU A 293 -40.35 -7.41 20.90
CA LEU A 293 -41.57 -6.64 20.77
C LEU A 293 -42.75 -7.24 21.55
N LYS A 294 -42.98 -8.53 21.45
CA LYS A 294 -44.02 -9.22 22.20
C LYS A 294 -43.89 -9.01 23.69
N PHE A 295 -42.66 -8.97 24.18
CA PHE A 295 -42.37 -8.80 25.61
C PHE A 295 -42.52 -7.34 26.05
N SER A 296 -42.09 -6.37 25.25
CA SER A 296 -42.04 -4.95 25.62
C SER A 296 -43.38 -4.22 25.47
N PHE A 297 -44.18 -4.59 24.47
CA PHE A 297 -45.45 -3.88 24.11
C PHE A 297 -46.71 -4.65 24.53
N ARG A 298 -46.61 -5.61 25.45
CA ARG A 298 -47.76 -6.41 25.93
C ARG A 298 -48.84 -5.60 26.64
N LYS A 299 -48.56 -4.35 27.06
CA LYS A 299 -49.51 -3.46 27.78
C LYS A 299 -50.26 -2.45 26.93
N GLU A 300 -49.93 -2.26 25.66
CA GLU A 300 -50.52 -1.21 24.81
C GLU A 300 -51.75 -1.64 24.00
N LYS A 301 -52.42 -2.76 24.35
CA LYS A 301 -53.58 -3.26 23.61
C LYS A 301 -54.90 -2.50 23.82
N GLU A 302 -54.94 -1.45 24.66
CA GLU A 302 -56.23 -0.88 25.09
C GLU A 302 -56.54 0.58 24.69
N HIS A 303 -55.72 1.26 23.91
CA HIS A 303 -56.13 2.58 23.38
C HIS A 303 -55.95 2.61 21.84
N VAL A 304 -56.98 2.08 21.16
CA VAL A 304 -57.22 2.34 19.77
C VAL A 304 -58.02 3.65 19.70
N GLU A 305 -57.39 4.78 19.86
CA GLU A 305 -57.85 5.98 19.22
C GLU A 305 -57.33 5.95 17.78
N THR A 306 -58.29 5.99 16.86
CA THR A 306 -58.09 6.28 15.44
C THR A 306 -57.55 7.69 15.32
N ASP A 307 -56.25 7.88 15.70
CA ASP A 307 -55.52 9.04 15.26
C ASP A 307 -55.39 8.92 13.74
N GLU A 308 -56.09 9.78 13.04
CA GLU A 308 -55.85 10.07 11.62
C GLU A 308 -54.35 10.10 11.43
N ALA A 309 -53.83 9.17 10.63
CA ALA A 309 -52.42 8.95 10.40
C ALA A 309 -51.74 10.33 10.25
N SER A 310 -50.99 10.74 11.27
CA SER A 310 -50.14 11.91 11.17
C SER A 310 -49.21 11.64 10.03
N HIS A 311 -49.54 12.10 8.83
CA HIS A 311 -48.72 11.92 7.64
C HIS A 311 -47.39 12.57 7.92
N SER A 312 -46.40 11.74 8.27
CA SER A 312 -45.00 12.16 8.33
C SER A 312 -44.67 12.83 6.99
N TRP A 313 -43.83 13.84 7.01
CA TRP A 313 -43.32 14.44 5.78
C TRP A 313 -42.79 13.38 4.79
N ILE A 314 -42.24 12.26 5.32
CA ILE A 314 -41.80 11.07 4.55
C ILE A 314 -42.99 10.47 3.79
N ASP A 315 -44.12 10.22 4.46
CA ASP A 315 -45.29 9.61 3.85
C ASP A 315 -45.92 10.54 2.80
N ARG A 316 -45.87 11.86 2.99
CA ARG A 316 -46.31 12.84 2.00
C ARG A 316 -45.40 12.84 0.76
N PHE A 317 -44.08 12.76 0.94
CA PHE A 317 -43.10 12.72 -0.16
C PHE A 317 -43.23 11.42 -0.96
N THR A 318 -43.34 10.26 -0.31
CA THR A 318 -43.43 8.95 -0.95
C THR A 318 -44.78 8.68 -1.62
N SER A 319 -45.84 9.41 -1.23
CA SER A 319 -47.15 9.36 -1.89
C SER A 319 -47.14 10.05 -3.25
N TYR A 320 -46.16 10.90 -3.54
CA TYR A 320 -46.04 11.55 -4.85
C TYR A 320 -45.66 10.53 -5.93
N ARG A 321 -46.38 10.59 -7.07
CA ARG A 321 -46.21 9.69 -8.21
C ARG A 321 -45.17 10.28 -9.19
N PHE A 322 -43.88 10.07 -8.90
CA PHE A 322 -42.75 10.52 -9.73
C PHE A 322 -42.82 9.93 -11.14
N ASP A 323 -43.23 8.67 -11.25
CA ASP A 323 -43.44 7.93 -12.48
C ASP A 323 -44.45 8.56 -13.45
N LYS A 324 -45.43 9.27 -12.94
CA LYS A 324 -46.46 9.94 -13.76
C LYS A 324 -46.09 11.36 -14.20
N ASN A 325 -45.07 11.96 -13.61
CA ASN A 325 -44.63 13.30 -13.97
C ASN A 325 -43.72 13.26 -15.20
N LYS A 326 -44.29 13.59 -16.36
CA LYS A 326 -43.53 13.56 -17.64
C LYS A 326 -42.29 14.43 -17.62
N VAL A 327 -42.27 15.55 -16.91
CA VAL A 327 -41.09 16.43 -16.83
C VAL A 327 -39.96 15.73 -16.12
N ILE A 328 -40.25 15.07 -14.98
CA ILE A 328 -39.24 14.34 -14.21
C ILE A 328 -38.68 13.16 -15.02
N VAL A 329 -39.55 12.38 -15.66
CA VAL A 329 -39.13 11.22 -16.47
C VAL A 329 -38.28 11.65 -17.67
N ILE A 330 -38.71 12.70 -18.40
CA ILE A 330 -37.95 13.23 -19.54
C ILE A 330 -36.61 13.81 -19.08
N SER A 331 -36.58 14.53 -17.96
CA SER A 331 -35.34 15.08 -17.39
C SER A 331 -34.39 13.96 -16.99
N ALA A 332 -34.88 12.90 -16.35
CA ALA A 332 -34.06 11.74 -15.99
C ALA A 332 -33.50 11.04 -17.23
N PHE A 333 -34.28 10.92 -18.30
CA PHE A 333 -33.83 10.34 -19.57
C PHE A 333 -32.74 11.20 -20.23
N ILE A 334 -32.91 12.52 -20.29
CA ILE A 334 -31.91 13.46 -20.82
C ILE A 334 -30.61 13.38 -19.98
N LEU A 335 -30.74 13.41 -18.65
CA LEU A 335 -29.57 13.30 -17.75
C LEU A 335 -28.85 11.96 -17.93
N THR A 336 -29.58 10.86 -18.16
CA THR A 336 -28.95 9.55 -18.44
C THR A 336 -28.11 9.62 -19.71
N ILE A 337 -28.61 10.27 -20.78
CA ILE A 337 -27.84 10.44 -22.00
C ILE A 337 -26.59 11.28 -21.74
N VAL A 338 -26.75 12.43 -21.05
CA VAL A 338 -25.61 13.32 -20.73
C VAL A 338 -24.57 12.58 -19.91
N PHE A 339 -24.95 11.91 -18.84
CA PHE A 339 -24.01 11.19 -17.98
C PHE A 339 -23.35 10.01 -18.69
N THR A 340 -24.01 9.36 -19.65
CA THR A 340 -23.41 8.31 -20.48
C THR A 340 -22.21 8.83 -21.29
N PHE A 341 -22.28 10.07 -21.80
CA PHE A 341 -21.16 10.69 -22.52
C PHE A 341 -19.93 10.89 -21.61
N PHE A 342 -20.13 11.30 -20.37
CA PHE A 342 -19.04 11.56 -19.43
C PHE A 342 -18.58 10.31 -18.65
N ALA A 343 -19.30 9.20 -18.72
CA ALA A 343 -18.97 7.98 -18.01
C ALA A 343 -17.62 7.37 -18.45
N GLY A 344 -17.20 7.64 -19.71
CA GLY A 344 -15.91 7.19 -20.23
C GLY A 344 -14.70 7.99 -19.74
N ASP A 345 -14.91 9.17 -19.14
CA ASP A 345 -13.84 10.06 -18.69
C ASP A 345 -13.34 9.73 -17.27
N VAL A 346 -13.94 8.73 -16.62
CA VAL A 346 -13.56 8.34 -15.27
C VAL A 346 -12.17 7.68 -15.26
N GLN A 347 -11.32 8.18 -14.38
CA GLN A 347 -9.94 7.73 -14.25
C GLN A 347 -9.70 7.00 -12.92
N PHE A 348 -8.57 6.28 -12.86
CA PHE A 348 -8.07 5.69 -11.63
C PHE A 348 -6.98 6.58 -11.02
N GLU A 349 -6.97 6.69 -9.67
CA GLU A 349 -5.95 7.44 -8.95
C GLU A 349 -4.63 6.66 -8.97
N SER A 350 -3.61 7.31 -9.51
CA SER A 350 -2.28 6.75 -9.64
C SER A 350 -1.37 7.10 -8.45
N ASP A 351 -1.69 8.13 -7.68
CA ASP A 351 -0.86 8.58 -6.57
C ASP A 351 -1.12 7.75 -5.31
N MET A 352 -0.24 6.77 -5.07
CA MET A 352 -0.31 5.91 -3.90
C MET A 352 -0.14 6.68 -2.58
N ASN A 353 0.57 7.81 -2.59
CA ASN A 353 0.80 8.60 -1.37
C ASN A 353 -0.51 9.21 -0.84
N LYS A 354 -1.47 9.50 -1.74
CA LYS A 354 -2.80 9.98 -1.34
C LYS A 354 -3.61 8.95 -0.57
N MET A 355 -3.27 7.65 -0.69
CA MET A 355 -3.99 6.59 0.02
C MET A 355 -3.67 6.54 1.51
N SER A 356 -2.54 7.09 1.93
CA SER A 356 -2.09 7.12 3.31
C SER A 356 -2.28 8.51 3.92
N PHE A 357 -2.73 8.54 5.16
CA PHE A 357 -2.75 9.79 5.93
C PHE A 357 -1.34 10.07 6.46
N MET A 358 -0.86 11.28 6.21
CA MET A 358 0.34 11.82 6.84
C MET A 358 -0.02 13.08 7.62
N THR A 359 0.53 13.22 8.82
CA THR A 359 0.43 14.48 9.55
C THR A 359 1.18 15.59 8.80
N LYS A 360 0.92 16.83 9.14
CA LYS A 360 1.63 17.95 8.51
C LYS A 360 3.14 17.82 8.75
N GLU A 361 3.52 17.50 9.99
CA GLU A 361 4.91 17.31 10.40
C GLU A 361 5.60 16.21 9.59
N THR A 362 4.97 15.06 9.42
CA THR A 362 5.51 13.94 8.63
C THR A 362 5.65 14.30 7.14
N ARG A 363 4.72 15.08 6.60
CA ARG A 363 4.77 15.55 5.21
C ARG A 363 5.84 16.60 4.98
N ASP A 364 6.04 17.49 5.95
CA ASP A 364 7.09 18.49 5.88
C ASP A 364 8.47 17.82 6.00
N ALA A 365 8.61 16.81 6.87
CA ALA A 365 9.82 15.98 6.98
C ALA A 365 10.12 15.20 5.68
N GLU A 366 9.09 14.65 5.00
CA GLU A 366 9.24 14.01 3.69
C GLU A 366 9.77 15.00 2.65
N LYS A 367 9.20 16.21 2.61
CA LYS A 367 9.64 17.26 1.68
C LYS A 367 11.08 17.68 1.91
N HIS A 368 11.45 17.94 3.16
CA HIS A 368 12.82 18.31 3.50
C HIS A 368 13.80 17.20 3.14
N LEU A 369 13.45 15.95 3.41
CA LEU A 369 14.26 14.80 3.01
C LEU A 369 14.41 14.70 1.48
N ASP A 370 13.33 14.93 0.71
CA ASP A 370 13.35 14.92 -0.75
C ASP A 370 14.19 16.08 -1.32
N GLU A 371 14.17 17.26 -0.72
CA GLU A 371 14.99 18.41 -1.12
C GLU A 371 16.47 18.13 -0.90
N VAL A 372 16.80 17.51 0.23
CA VAL A 372 18.18 17.09 0.55
C VAL A 372 18.60 15.92 -0.34
N ASN A 373 17.72 14.93 -0.58
CA ASN A 373 18.01 13.70 -1.30
C ASN A 373 17.17 13.59 -2.59
N ASN A 374 17.56 14.35 -3.63
CA ASN A 374 16.93 14.30 -4.97
C ASN A 374 17.09 12.95 -5.70
N PHE A 375 17.59 11.91 -5.03
CA PHE A 375 17.98 10.64 -5.64
C PHE A 375 16.78 9.75 -5.96
N ALA A 376 15.79 9.66 -5.07
CA ALA A 376 14.69 8.70 -5.18
C ALA A 376 13.76 8.97 -6.39
N ALA A 377 13.59 10.25 -6.76
CA ALA A 377 12.65 10.64 -7.81
C ALA A 377 13.09 10.27 -9.25
N ARG A 378 14.38 9.95 -9.45
CA ARG A 378 14.98 9.68 -10.78
C ARG A 378 15.74 8.35 -10.86
N SER A 379 15.52 7.45 -9.90
CA SER A 379 16.23 6.18 -9.85
C SER A 379 15.38 5.04 -10.39
N VAL A 380 16.02 4.21 -11.20
CA VAL A 380 15.53 2.90 -11.63
C VAL A 380 16.29 1.85 -10.83
N TYR A 381 15.60 0.87 -10.31
CA TYR A 381 16.17 -0.26 -9.60
C TYR A 381 16.24 -1.46 -10.53
N VAL A 382 17.39 -2.14 -10.56
CA VAL A 382 17.56 -3.37 -11.31
C VAL A 382 17.90 -4.48 -10.34
N PHE A 383 17.01 -5.45 -10.23
CA PHE A 383 17.15 -6.60 -9.34
C PHE A 383 17.66 -7.79 -10.13
N SER A 384 18.76 -8.40 -9.67
CA SER A 384 19.23 -9.69 -10.18
C SER A 384 18.90 -10.79 -9.18
N ASN A 385 18.05 -11.73 -9.57
CA ASN A 385 17.53 -12.80 -8.75
C ASN A 385 18.24 -14.11 -9.05
N GLY A 386 18.28 -15.02 -8.06
CA GLY A 386 18.80 -16.38 -8.23
C GLY A 386 18.20 -17.32 -7.21
N ASN A 387 18.27 -18.64 -7.45
CA ASN A 387 17.86 -19.64 -6.46
C ASN A 387 18.89 -19.74 -5.31
N THR A 388 20.15 -19.37 -5.59
CA THR A 388 21.23 -19.24 -4.62
C THR A 388 21.83 -17.85 -4.70
N LEU A 389 22.58 -17.45 -3.67
CA LEU A 389 23.30 -16.17 -3.67
C LEU A 389 24.33 -16.10 -4.82
N ASN A 390 25.03 -17.17 -5.09
CA ASN A 390 26.00 -17.24 -6.20
C ASN A 390 25.33 -17.04 -7.56
N GLU A 391 24.15 -17.65 -7.80
CA GLU A 391 23.38 -17.44 -9.03
C GLU A 391 22.91 -15.99 -9.17
N ALA A 392 22.44 -15.37 -8.07
CA ALA A 392 22.06 -13.97 -8.07
C ALA A 392 23.24 -13.04 -8.37
N LEU A 393 24.44 -13.37 -7.87
CA LEU A 393 25.67 -12.64 -8.13
C LEU A 393 26.17 -12.83 -9.58
N ASP A 394 26.05 -14.03 -10.16
CA ASP A 394 26.34 -14.27 -11.59
C ASP A 394 25.43 -13.41 -12.48
N ASN A 395 24.12 -13.41 -12.20
CA ASN A 395 23.17 -12.56 -12.91
C ASN A 395 23.51 -11.07 -12.70
N ASN A 396 24.00 -10.70 -11.52
CA ASN A 396 24.41 -9.32 -11.22
C ASN A 396 25.66 -8.88 -12.00
N THR A 397 26.56 -9.79 -12.32
CA THR A 397 27.70 -9.49 -13.20
C THR A 397 27.21 -9.07 -14.58
N VAL A 398 26.25 -9.81 -15.15
CA VAL A 398 25.61 -9.46 -16.44
C VAL A 398 24.92 -8.10 -16.37
N VAL A 399 24.22 -7.82 -15.26
CA VAL A 399 23.59 -6.50 -15.06
C VAL A 399 24.62 -5.39 -15.05
N SER A 400 25.72 -5.56 -14.31
CA SER A 400 26.78 -4.54 -14.19
C SER A 400 27.50 -4.27 -15.50
N GLU A 401 27.78 -5.30 -16.30
CA GLU A 401 28.39 -5.15 -17.63
C GLU A 401 27.48 -4.36 -18.57
N LYS A 402 26.20 -4.68 -18.61
CA LYS A 402 25.22 -3.92 -19.41
C LYS A 402 25.05 -2.47 -18.94
N LEU A 403 25.01 -2.25 -17.64
CA LEU A 403 24.91 -0.90 -17.08
C LEU A 403 26.16 -0.07 -17.36
N GLU A 404 27.35 -0.67 -17.31
CA GLU A 404 28.58 0.03 -17.68
C GLU A 404 28.60 0.39 -19.16
N ALA A 405 28.15 -0.51 -20.05
CA ALA A 405 28.00 -0.20 -21.48
C ALA A 405 27.02 0.96 -21.74
N LEU A 406 25.87 0.96 -21.07
CA LEU A 406 24.89 2.06 -21.17
C LEU A 406 25.44 3.38 -20.64
N LYS A 407 26.27 3.35 -19.60
CA LYS A 407 26.94 4.53 -19.08
C LYS A 407 27.97 5.09 -20.05
N GLN A 408 28.79 4.22 -20.67
CA GLN A 408 29.76 4.63 -21.68
C GLN A 408 29.11 5.26 -22.93
N GLN A 409 27.88 4.83 -23.24
CA GLN A 409 27.05 5.43 -24.30
C GLN A 409 26.37 6.74 -23.88
N GLY A 410 26.51 7.17 -22.61
CA GLY A 410 25.88 8.38 -22.09
C GLY A 410 24.37 8.26 -21.84
N LEU A 411 23.80 7.05 -21.91
CA LEU A 411 22.38 6.79 -21.74
C LEU A 411 21.95 6.78 -20.29
N ILE A 412 22.86 6.47 -19.36
CA ILE A 412 22.65 6.59 -17.93
C ILE A 412 23.72 7.47 -17.28
N LYS A 413 23.33 8.23 -16.25
CA LYS A 413 24.25 9.16 -15.56
C LYS A 413 25.22 8.44 -14.63
N LYS A 414 24.67 7.57 -13.82
CA LYS A 414 25.40 6.82 -12.78
C LYS A 414 24.65 5.54 -12.47
N TYR A 415 25.38 4.52 -12.10
CA TYR A 415 24.79 3.37 -11.44
C TYR A 415 25.64 2.97 -10.25
N SER A 416 25.04 2.26 -9.31
CA SER A 416 25.69 1.67 -8.15
C SER A 416 25.36 0.19 -8.09
N SER A 417 26.39 -0.64 -7.95
CA SER A 417 26.30 -2.09 -7.90
C SER A 417 27.34 -2.64 -6.94
N VAL A 418 27.04 -3.77 -6.32
CA VAL A 418 27.99 -4.49 -5.46
C VAL A 418 28.97 -5.34 -6.26
N SER A 419 28.79 -5.58 -7.54
CA SER A 419 29.53 -6.55 -8.37
C SER A 419 31.04 -6.34 -8.36
N ALA A 420 31.51 -5.09 -8.19
CA ALA A 420 32.94 -4.81 -8.10
C ALA A 420 33.59 -5.35 -6.83
N LEU A 421 32.82 -5.52 -5.74
CA LEU A 421 33.28 -5.82 -4.40
C LEU A 421 32.69 -7.09 -3.80
N PHE A 422 31.53 -7.53 -4.28
CA PHE A 422 30.87 -8.76 -3.85
C PHE A 422 30.47 -9.55 -5.08
N MET A 423 31.15 -10.67 -5.31
CA MET A 423 31.12 -11.43 -6.55
C MET A 423 30.88 -12.91 -6.32
N SER A 424 30.37 -13.59 -7.34
CA SER A 424 30.17 -15.03 -7.33
C SER A 424 31.49 -15.81 -7.32
N ASP A 425 31.42 -17.08 -6.97
CA ASP A 425 32.58 -17.99 -6.98
C ASP A 425 33.25 -18.07 -8.36
N LYS A 426 32.47 -17.99 -9.42
CA LYS A 426 32.93 -17.98 -10.80
C LYS A 426 33.77 -16.74 -11.13
N GLU A 427 33.27 -15.58 -10.75
CA GLU A 427 33.99 -14.32 -10.97
C GLU A 427 35.26 -14.25 -10.11
N GLN A 428 35.22 -14.81 -8.89
CA GLN A 428 36.40 -14.89 -8.06
C GLN A 428 37.52 -15.73 -8.74
N GLU A 429 37.17 -16.86 -9.36
CA GLU A 429 38.12 -17.68 -10.10
C GLU A 429 38.75 -16.92 -11.29
N VAL A 430 37.93 -16.15 -12.01
CA VAL A 430 38.42 -15.30 -13.11
C VAL A 430 39.45 -14.29 -12.59
N ARG A 431 39.15 -13.64 -11.46
CA ARG A 431 40.07 -12.64 -10.86
C ARG A 431 41.32 -13.25 -10.30
N ILE A 432 41.24 -14.42 -9.68
CA ILE A 432 42.40 -15.18 -9.21
C ILE A 432 43.33 -15.56 -10.40
N ASN A 433 42.77 -16.08 -11.47
CA ASN A 433 43.50 -16.42 -12.67
C ASN A 433 44.18 -15.19 -13.31
N ARG A 434 43.50 -14.05 -13.34
CA ARG A 434 44.01 -12.76 -13.84
C ARG A 434 45.20 -12.29 -13.01
N TRP A 435 45.12 -12.37 -11.67
CA TRP A 435 46.23 -12.05 -10.77
C TRP A 435 47.43 -12.95 -11.00
N ASN A 436 47.24 -14.25 -11.05
CA ASN A 436 48.30 -15.22 -11.25
C ASN A 436 48.98 -15.09 -12.63
N THR A 437 48.18 -14.74 -13.65
CA THR A 437 48.72 -14.48 -15.01
C THR A 437 49.55 -13.19 -15.03
N PHE A 438 49.08 -12.14 -14.36
CA PHE A 438 49.76 -10.85 -14.33
C PHE A 438 51.04 -10.90 -13.51
N PHE A 439 51.01 -11.52 -12.34
CA PHE A 439 52.14 -11.72 -11.47
C PHE A 439 52.75 -13.11 -11.66
N SER A 440 53.45 -13.31 -12.80
CA SER A 440 54.29 -14.52 -12.99
C SER A 440 55.41 -14.56 -11.97
N GLN A 441 55.99 -15.74 -11.69
CA GLN A 441 57.05 -15.89 -10.70
C GLN A 441 58.22 -14.95 -10.97
N ALA A 442 58.67 -14.87 -12.22
CA ALA A 442 59.74 -13.95 -12.62
C ALA A 442 59.44 -12.48 -12.30
N LYS A 443 58.16 -12.08 -12.47
CA LYS A 443 57.73 -10.71 -12.17
C LYS A 443 57.64 -10.43 -10.68
N LYS A 444 57.22 -11.42 -9.88
CA LYS A 444 57.23 -11.35 -8.41
C LYS A 444 58.65 -11.22 -7.86
N ASP A 445 59.58 -12.05 -8.37
CA ASP A 445 60.99 -12.04 -7.97
C ASP A 445 61.66 -10.71 -8.35
N SER A 446 61.44 -10.23 -9.54
CA SER A 446 61.96 -8.93 -10.00
C SER A 446 61.42 -7.76 -9.14
N LEU A 447 60.12 -7.74 -8.84
CA LEU A 447 59.51 -6.71 -8.01
C LEU A 447 60.05 -6.72 -6.60
N LYS A 448 60.21 -7.91 -6.01
CA LYS A 448 60.78 -8.09 -4.68
C LYS A 448 62.23 -7.58 -4.62
N GLN A 449 63.07 -7.96 -5.61
CA GLN A 449 64.44 -7.49 -5.71
C GLN A 449 64.52 -5.96 -5.84
N GLN A 450 63.67 -5.35 -6.68
CA GLN A 450 63.61 -3.89 -6.83
C GLN A 450 63.22 -3.20 -5.52
N LEU A 451 62.18 -3.69 -4.83
CA LEU A 451 61.73 -3.12 -3.56
C LEU A 451 62.81 -3.23 -2.48
N ILE A 452 63.57 -4.37 -2.41
CA ILE A 452 64.67 -4.52 -1.49
C ILE A 452 65.79 -3.54 -1.82
N ALA A 453 66.19 -3.45 -3.09
CA ALA A 453 67.27 -2.58 -3.54
C ALA A 453 66.94 -1.09 -3.26
N THR A 454 65.73 -0.63 -3.65
CA THR A 454 65.28 0.75 -3.38
C THR A 454 65.14 1.00 -1.88
N GLY A 455 64.54 0.05 -1.13
CA GLY A 455 64.36 0.16 0.32
C GLY A 455 65.69 0.34 1.08
N LEU A 456 66.73 -0.38 0.70
CA LEU A 456 68.08 -0.26 1.31
C LEU A 456 68.63 1.17 1.13
N ASN A 457 68.40 1.83 -0.02
CA ASN A 457 68.84 3.21 -0.25
C ASN A 457 68.20 4.20 0.74
N PHE A 458 66.98 3.90 1.22
CA PHE A 458 66.28 4.66 2.23
C PHE A 458 66.33 4.06 3.64
N LYS A 459 67.28 3.21 3.91
CA LYS A 459 67.56 2.57 5.22
C LYS A 459 66.46 1.66 5.75
N PHE A 460 65.60 1.14 4.89
CA PHE A 460 64.67 0.06 5.25
C PHE A 460 65.46 -1.27 5.37
N LYS A 461 65.03 -2.13 6.28
CA LYS A 461 65.52 -3.51 6.34
C LYS A 461 64.96 -4.31 5.16
N GLU A 462 65.68 -5.33 4.70
CA GLU A 462 65.21 -6.24 3.62
C GLU A 462 63.82 -6.85 3.93
N THR A 463 63.53 -7.06 5.21
CA THR A 463 62.27 -7.61 5.71
C THR A 463 61.20 -6.56 5.97
N ALA A 464 61.44 -5.27 5.70
CA ALA A 464 60.52 -4.19 6.03
C ALA A 464 59.12 -4.35 5.37
N PHE A 465 59.07 -4.94 4.18
CA PHE A 465 57.86 -5.17 3.41
C PHE A 465 57.47 -6.64 3.35
N GLN A 466 57.85 -7.47 4.36
CA GLN A 466 57.58 -8.90 4.37
C GLN A 466 56.11 -9.26 4.18
N SER A 467 55.21 -8.46 4.76
CA SER A 467 53.75 -8.65 4.58
C SER A 467 53.30 -8.52 3.13
N PHE A 468 53.92 -7.59 2.38
CA PHE A 468 53.63 -7.40 0.95
C PHE A 468 54.24 -8.57 0.12
N TYR A 469 55.45 -9.04 0.46
CA TYR A 469 56.04 -10.20 -0.21
C TYR A 469 55.19 -11.45 -0.01
N ASN A 470 54.66 -11.64 1.22
CA ASN A 470 53.76 -12.75 1.51
C ASN A 470 52.44 -12.64 0.72
N LEU A 471 51.89 -11.42 0.51
CA LEU A 471 50.71 -11.18 -0.33
C LEU A 471 50.94 -11.58 -1.80
N LEU A 472 52.16 -11.34 -2.33
CA LEU A 472 52.51 -11.71 -3.70
C LEU A 472 52.78 -13.22 -3.86
N GLU A 473 53.40 -13.85 -2.86
CA GLU A 473 53.89 -15.25 -2.92
C GLU A 473 52.81 -16.27 -2.54
N ASN A 474 51.93 -15.92 -1.57
CA ASN A 474 50.92 -16.85 -1.08
C ASN A 474 49.87 -17.16 -2.18
N PRO A 475 49.39 -18.41 -2.25
CA PRO A 475 48.32 -18.78 -3.16
C PRO A 475 47.08 -18.01 -2.81
N VAL A 476 46.45 -17.40 -3.83
CA VAL A 476 45.19 -16.66 -3.68
C VAL A 476 44.02 -17.64 -3.61
N SER A 477 43.23 -17.57 -2.56
CA SER A 477 42.03 -18.37 -2.36
C SER A 477 40.75 -17.54 -2.57
N LYS A 478 39.62 -18.22 -2.73
CA LYS A 478 38.33 -17.57 -2.68
C LYS A 478 38.07 -16.94 -1.32
N LEU A 479 37.20 -15.96 -1.29
CA LEU A 479 36.78 -15.27 -0.07
C LEU A 479 36.23 -16.26 0.95
N SER A 480 36.75 -16.20 2.18
CA SER A 480 36.26 -17.06 3.26
C SER A 480 34.81 -16.69 3.61
N GLN A 481 34.03 -17.65 4.13
CA GLN A 481 32.65 -17.38 4.59
C GLN A 481 32.64 -16.27 5.66
N ALA A 482 33.62 -16.25 6.56
CA ALA A 482 33.73 -15.23 7.61
C ALA A 482 33.97 -13.82 7.05
N ASP A 483 34.82 -13.70 6.00
CA ASP A 483 35.06 -12.43 5.32
C ASP A 483 33.84 -12.00 4.52
N SER A 484 33.17 -12.94 3.84
CA SER A 484 31.92 -12.69 3.11
C SER A 484 30.80 -12.17 4.05
N ASP A 485 30.62 -12.83 5.20
CA ASP A 485 29.65 -12.43 6.21
C ASP A 485 29.98 -11.05 6.81
N SER A 486 31.26 -10.77 7.02
CA SER A 486 31.72 -9.46 7.48
C SER A 486 31.44 -8.36 6.47
N LEU A 487 31.76 -8.57 5.19
CA LEU A 487 31.45 -7.61 4.13
C LEU A 487 29.97 -7.39 4.00
N ASN A 488 29.16 -8.45 4.01
CA ASN A 488 27.71 -8.36 3.94
C ASN A 488 27.15 -7.56 5.12
N LYS A 489 27.60 -7.86 6.34
CA LYS A 489 27.12 -7.19 7.55
C LYS A 489 27.44 -5.69 7.58
N TYR A 490 28.64 -5.29 7.16
CA TYR A 490 29.11 -3.91 7.28
C TYR A 490 28.91 -3.05 6.05
N LEU A 491 28.83 -3.65 4.83
CA LEU A 491 28.82 -2.90 3.57
C LEU A 491 27.61 -3.19 2.68
N PHE A 492 27.12 -4.45 2.63
CA PHE A 492 26.20 -4.87 1.58
C PHE A 492 24.81 -5.28 2.06
N LYS A 493 24.53 -5.15 3.37
CA LYS A 493 23.25 -5.56 3.97
C LYS A 493 22.02 -4.98 3.24
N GLU A 494 22.12 -3.76 2.75
CA GLU A 494 21.02 -3.07 2.06
C GLU A 494 20.95 -3.38 0.56
N TRP A 495 21.97 -4.01 0.03
CA TRP A 495 22.08 -4.38 -1.39
C TRP A 495 21.68 -5.82 -1.68
N ILE A 496 21.65 -6.64 -0.65
CA ILE A 496 21.33 -8.05 -0.73
C ILE A 496 20.02 -8.29 0.00
N GLY A 497 18.98 -8.57 -0.76
CA GLY A 497 17.64 -8.84 -0.24
C GLY A 497 17.15 -10.23 -0.57
N LYS A 498 15.88 -10.48 -0.29
CA LYS A 498 15.18 -11.69 -0.73
C LYS A 498 13.88 -11.29 -1.37
N VAL A 499 13.62 -11.84 -2.55
CA VAL A 499 12.33 -11.70 -3.26
C VAL A 499 11.71 -13.10 -3.31
N ASN A 500 10.52 -13.25 -2.73
CA ASN A 500 9.83 -14.55 -2.61
C ASN A 500 10.72 -15.65 -1.99
N GLY A 501 11.51 -15.27 -0.97
CA GLY A 501 12.43 -16.18 -0.29
C GLY A 501 13.75 -16.46 -1.02
N LYS A 502 13.91 -16.03 -2.27
CA LYS A 502 15.10 -16.20 -3.10
C LYS A 502 16.05 -15.00 -2.97
N PRO A 503 17.37 -15.21 -2.96
CA PRO A 503 18.34 -14.11 -2.95
C PRO A 503 18.18 -13.17 -4.14
N SER A 504 18.32 -11.88 -3.89
CA SER A 504 18.22 -10.82 -4.88
C SER A 504 19.24 -9.73 -4.61
N ILE A 505 19.94 -9.31 -5.65
CA ILE A 505 20.93 -8.20 -5.59
C ILE A 505 20.27 -6.96 -6.20
N ILE A 506 20.41 -5.83 -5.51
CA ILE A 506 19.81 -4.56 -5.90
C ILE A 506 20.87 -3.68 -6.55
N ASN A 507 20.57 -3.17 -7.74
CA ASN A 507 21.37 -2.15 -8.40
C ASN A 507 20.55 -0.89 -8.55
N HIS A 508 21.17 0.26 -8.31
CA HIS A 508 20.53 1.56 -8.44
C HIS A 508 21.05 2.26 -9.69
N VAL A 509 20.17 2.76 -10.53
CA VAL A 509 20.51 3.43 -11.79
C VAL A 509 19.91 4.81 -11.80
N LYS A 510 20.74 5.85 -11.97
CA LYS A 510 20.30 7.23 -12.16
C LYS A 510 20.21 7.52 -13.65
N VAL A 511 18.99 7.81 -14.10
CA VAL A 511 18.67 7.98 -15.52
C VAL A 511 17.68 9.11 -15.72
N ASP A 512 17.76 9.79 -16.86
CA ASP A 512 16.76 10.78 -17.26
C ASP A 512 15.47 10.08 -17.73
N ALA A 513 14.34 10.78 -17.61
CA ALA A 513 13.02 10.22 -17.91
C ALA A 513 12.92 9.65 -19.33
N GLU A 514 13.60 10.28 -20.29
CA GLU A 514 13.61 9.90 -21.70
C GLU A 514 14.30 8.56 -21.97
N ASN A 515 15.31 8.21 -21.16
CA ASN A 515 16.13 7.01 -21.35
C ASN A 515 15.66 5.81 -20.49
N ARG A 516 14.60 5.94 -19.69
CA ARG A 516 14.11 4.85 -18.81
C ARG A 516 13.70 3.60 -19.58
N GLU A 517 12.96 3.77 -20.66
CA GLU A 517 12.51 2.68 -21.53
C GLU A 517 13.67 1.82 -22.05
N LEU A 518 14.85 2.42 -22.27
CA LEU A 518 16.03 1.71 -22.74
C LEU A 518 16.53 0.72 -21.68
N ILE A 519 16.41 1.07 -20.38
CA ILE A 519 16.81 0.15 -19.30
C ILE A 519 15.85 -1.04 -19.24
N TYR A 520 14.54 -0.81 -19.38
CA TYR A 520 13.58 -1.93 -19.44
C TYR A 520 13.89 -2.87 -20.58
N LYS A 521 14.06 -2.34 -21.80
CA LYS A 521 14.39 -3.13 -23.00
C LYS A 521 15.72 -3.88 -22.86
N ALA A 522 16.72 -3.28 -22.22
CA ALA A 522 18.02 -3.91 -22.04
C ALA A 522 17.97 -5.22 -21.23
N PHE A 523 16.99 -5.35 -20.35
CA PHE A 523 16.88 -6.50 -19.45
C PHE A 523 15.64 -7.36 -19.67
N GLU A 524 14.75 -7.02 -20.57
CA GLU A 524 13.48 -7.71 -20.84
C GLU A 524 13.66 -9.20 -21.19
N SER A 525 14.74 -9.56 -21.85
CA SER A 525 15.02 -10.93 -22.29
C SER A 525 15.44 -11.88 -21.17
N ASN A 526 15.78 -11.39 -19.98
CA ASN A 526 16.29 -12.22 -18.89
C ASN A 526 15.26 -12.29 -17.73
N PRO A 527 14.60 -13.43 -17.53
CA PRO A 527 13.54 -13.58 -16.50
C PRO A 527 14.07 -13.47 -15.05
N ASN A 528 15.39 -13.60 -14.85
CA ASN A 528 16.03 -13.46 -13.53
C ASN A 528 16.35 -12.00 -13.19
N ILE A 529 16.17 -11.08 -14.14
CA ILE A 529 16.44 -9.65 -13.93
C ILE A 529 15.11 -8.89 -13.97
N VAL A 530 14.83 -8.15 -12.92
CA VAL A 530 13.62 -7.34 -12.80
C VAL A 530 14.00 -5.86 -12.73
N VAL A 531 13.47 -5.08 -13.64
CA VAL A 531 13.61 -3.61 -13.63
C VAL A 531 12.40 -2.97 -13.01
N PHE A 532 12.62 -2.02 -12.13
CA PHE A 532 11.58 -1.41 -11.33
C PHE A 532 11.84 0.08 -11.09
N ASP A 533 10.83 0.92 -11.21
CA ASP A 533 10.85 2.31 -10.77
C ASP A 533 9.49 2.76 -10.23
N LYS A 534 9.43 3.95 -9.63
CA LYS A 534 8.20 4.53 -9.07
C LYS A 534 7.10 4.68 -10.12
N GLN A 535 7.45 5.03 -11.35
CA GLN A 535 6.46 5.21 -12.43
C GLN A 535 5.88 3.87 -12.89
N ASN A 536 6.71 2.85 -13.05
CA ASN A 536 6.27 1.50 -13.40
C ASN A 536 5.38 0.92 -12.30
N LEU A 537 5.77 1.09 -11.02
CA LEU A 537 4.94 0.70 -9.87
C LEU A 537 3.56 1.36 -9.95
N THR A 538 3.54 2.66 -10.20
CA THR A 538 2.30 3.42 -10.33
C THR A 538 1.42 2.90 -11.48
N SER A 539 2.01 2.64 -12.65
CA SER A 539 1.28 2.10 -13.80
C SER A 539 0.72 0.71 -13.53
N LYS A 540 1.54 -0.18 -12.93
CA LYS A 540 1.10 -1.52 -12.52
C LYS A 540 0.02 -1.49 -11.44
N PHE A 541 0.12 -0.55 -10.51
CA PHE A 541 -0.88 -0.35 -9.48
C PHE A 541 -2.24 0.05 -10.08
N VAL A 542 -2.25 1.00 -11.02
CA VAL A 542 -3.47 1.40 -11.74
C VAL A 542 -4.05 0.24 -12.55
N GLU A 543 -3.19 -0.54 -13.23
CA GLU A 543 -3.60 -1.73 -13.98
C GLU A 543 -4.30 -2.77 -13.08
N VAL A 544 -3.72 -3.03 -11.90
CA VAL A 544 -4.30 -3.96 -10.91
C VAL A 544 -5.64 -3.45 -10.40
N ILE A 545 -5.73 -2.17 -10.02
CA ILE A 545 -6.99 -1.56 -9.54
C ILE A 545 -8.09 -1.65 -10.62
N SER A 546 -7.76 -1.30 -11.85
CA SER A 546 -8.71 -1.34 -12.97
C SER A 546 -9.17 -2.78 -13.27
N SER A 547 -8.24 -3.74 -13.23
CA SER A 547 -8.55 -5.16 -13.41
C SER A 547 -9.46 -5.70 -12.29
N ASP A 548 -9.12 -5.40 -11.03
CA ASP A 548 -9.91 -5.81 -9.87
C ASP A 548 -11.32 -5.19 -9.92
N PHE A 549 -11.40 -3.88 -10.24
CA PHE A 549 -12.67 -3.16 -10.39
C PHE A 549 -13.59 -3.84 -11.43
N ASN A 550 -13.07 -4.10 -12.64
CA ASN A 550 -13.85 -4.75 -13.70
C ASN A 550 -14.29 -6.16 -13.30
N THR A 551 -13.43 -6.92 -12.64
CA THR A 551 -13.72 -8.27 -12.16
C THR A 551 -14.82 -8.24 -11.09
N ILE A 552 -14.71 -7.37 -10.09
CA ILE A 552 -15.71 -7.21 -9.03
C ILE A 552 -17.05 -6.79 -9.64
N LEU A 553 -17.05 -5.77 -10.49
CA LEU A 553 -18.25 -5.26 -11.14
C LEU A 553 -18.99 -6.35 -11.93
N MET A 554 -18.24 -7.15 -12.73
CA MET A 554 -18.80 -8.23 -13.52
C MET A 554 -19.40 -9.33 -12.62
N ILE A 555 -18.64 -9.80 -11.63
CA ILE A 555 -19.09 -10.86 -10.71
C ILE A 555 -20.31 -10.40 -9.92
N THR A 556 -20.27 -9.19 -9.35
CA THR A 556 -21.38 -8.63 -8.58
C THR A 556 -22.63 -8.51 -9.45
N SER A 557 -22.51 -7.96 -10.67
CA SER A 557 -23.65 -7.80 -11.59
C SER A 557 -24.29 -9.14 -11.95
N ILE A 558 -23.46 -10.16 -12.24
CA ILE A 558 -23.95 -11.52 -12.57
C ILE A 558 -24.65 -12.15 -11.36
N LEU A 559 -24.06 -12.04 -10.16
CA LEU A 559 -24.65 -12.61 -8.93
C LEU A 559 -26.00 -11.95 -8.61
N VAL A 560 -26.05 -10.60 -8.58
CA VAL A 560 -27.27 -9.88 -8.26
C VAL A 560 -28.35 -10.14 -9.30
N PHE A 561 -28.04 -10.08 -10.60
CA PHE A 561 -29.00 -10.41 -11.65
C PHE A 561 -29.47 -11.87 -11.55
N GLY A 562 -28.58 -12.82 -11.28
CA GLY A 562 -28.91 -14.22 -11.08
C GLY A 562 -29.87 -14.45 -9.91
N PHE A 563 -29.62 -13.81 -8.77
CA PHE A 563 -30.53 -13.88 -7.62
C PHE A 563 -31.89 -13.25 -7.90
N MET A 564 -31.93 -12.11 -8.61
CA MET A 564 -33.20 -11.50 -9.05
C MET A 564 -33.98 -12.41 -9.99
N LEU A 565 -33.28 -13.07 -10.92
CA LEU A 565 -33.91 -14.03 -11.84
C LEU A 565 -34.49 -15.24 -11.08
N LEU A 566 -33.75 -15.77 -10.11
CA LEU A 566 -34.25 -16.87 -9.25
C LEU A 566 -35.47 -16.45 -8.42
N ASN A 567 -35.48 -15.21 -7.90
CA ASN A 567 -36.60 -14.68 -7.11
C ASN A 567 -37.87 -14.53 -7.94
N HIS A 568 -37.78 -13.88 -9.09
CA HIS A 568 -38.95 -13.55 -9.89
C HIS A 568 -39.39 -14.71 -10.82
N GLY A 569 -38.49 -15.64 -11.13
CA GLY A 569 -38.75 -16.77 -12.04
C GLY A 569 -39.06 -16.37 -13.49
N ARG A 570 -38.93 -15.06 -13.83
CA ARG A 570 -39.16 -14.46 -15.13
C ARG A 570 -38.08 -13.45 -15.47
N ILE A 571 -37.52 -13.58 -16.65
CA ILE A 571 -36.43 -12.74 -17.11
C ILE A 571 -36.85 -11.27 -17.28
N GLU A 572 -38.08 -11.03 -17.72
CA GLU A 572 -38.60 -9.69 -17.93
C GLU A 572 -38.67 -8.89 -16.59
N LEU A 573 -39.14 -9.55 -15.52
CA LEU A 573 -39.19 -8.94 -14.19
C LEU A 573 -37.80 -8.73 -13.61
N ALA A 574 -36.89 -9.66 -13.81
CA ALA A 574 -35.51 -9.51 -13.40
C ALA A 574 -34.82 -8.33 -14.10
N VAL A 575 -35.03 -8.17 -15.41
CA VAL A 575 -34.47 -7.05 -16.18
C VAL A 575 -35.06 -5.72 -15.70
N ILE A 576 -36.39 -5.63 -15.52
CA ILE A 576 -37.03 -4.39 -15.02
C ILE A 576 -36.49 -4.03 -13.63
N ASN A 577 -36.31 -5.05 -12.76
CA ASN A 577 -35.80 -4.82 -11.40
C ASN A 577 -34.32 -4.42 -11.38
N PHE A 578 -33.54 -4.88 -12.35
CA PHE A 578 -32.10 -4.58 -12.49
C PHE A 578 -31.82 -3.21 -13.17
N LEU A 579 -32.78 -2.72 -13.97
CA LEU A 579 -32.63 -1.48 -14.74
C LEU A 579 -32.31 -0.22 -13.90
N PRO A 580 -32.97 0.02 -12.75
CA PRO A 580 -32.66 1.18 -11.91
C PRO A 580 -31.20 1.20 -11.45
N MET A 581 -30.59 0.04 -11.17
CA MET A 581 -29.20 -0.04 -10.76
C MET A 581 -28.25 0.29 -11.90
N LEU A 582 -28.50 -0.23 -13.12
CA LEU A 582 -27.71 0.10 -14.29
C LEU A 582 -27.73 1.60 -14.61
N ILE A 583 -28.91 2.23 -14.56
CA ILE A 583 -29.05 3.66 -14.80
C ILE A 583 -28.32 4.44 -13.70
N SER A 584 -28.49 4.06 -12.44
CA SER A 584 -27.81 4.70 -11.32
C SER A 584 -26.29 4.59 -11.43
N TRP A 585 -25.81 3.43 -11.88
CA TRP A 585 -24.38 3.22 -12.13
C TRP A 585 -23.83 4.16 -13.22
N LEU A 586 -24.55 4.30 -14.34
CA LEU A 586 -24.19 5.27 -15.38
C LEU A 586 -24.19 6.72 -14.87
N TRP A 587 -25.15 7.07 -14.01
CA TRP A 587 -25.20 8.40 -13.40
C TRP A 587 -24.00 8.65 -12.50
N ILE A 588 -23.60 7.68 -11.70
CA ILE A 588 -22.42 7.79 -10.83
C ILE A 588 -21.17 8.03 -11.67
N LEU A 589 -20.97 7.19 -12.70
CA LEU A 589 -19.83 7.33 -13.60
C LEU A 589 -19.85 8.70 -14.30
N GLY A 590 -21.00 9.14 -14.79
CA GLY A 590 -21.13 10.45 -15.44
C GLY A 590 -20.81 11.60 -14.50
N ILE A 591 -21.33 11.57 -13.27
CA ILE A 591 -21.02 12.58 -12.23
C ILE A 591 -19.53 12.56 -11.91
N MET A 592 -18.95 11.38 -11.71
CA MET A 592 -17.52 11.25 -11.45
C MET A 592 -16.67 11.82 -12.60
N GLY A 593 -17.05 11.55 -13.86
CA GLY A 593 -16.38 12.09 -15.04
C GLY A 593 -16.43 13.62 -15.10
N ILE A 594 -17.62 14.22 -14.87
CA ILE A 594 -17.80 15.68 -14.89
C ILE A 594 -16.98 16.37 -13.79
N PHE A 595 -16.95 15.82 -12.58
CA PHE A 595 -16.25 16.42 -11.45
C PHE A 595 -14.80 15.97 -11.30
N GLY A 596 -14.29 15.11 -12.19
CA GLY A 596 -12.91 14.59 -12.14
C GLY A 596 -12.64 13.71 -10.91
N ILE A 597 -13.67 13.07 -10.36
CA ILE A 597 -13.53 12.16 -9.21
C ILE A 597 -12.97 10.84 -9.72
N LYS A 598 -11.85 10.37 -9.09
CA LYS A 598 -11.13 9.17 -9.53
C LYS A 598 -11.47 7.96 -8.69
N PHE A 599 -11.48 6.78 -9.32
CA PHE A 599 -11.47 5.53 -8.58
C PHE A 599 -10.11 5.29 -7.93
N ASN A 600 -10.12 4.68 -6.75
CA ASN A 600 -8.93 4.21 -6.05
C ASN A 600 -9.19 2.81 -5.46
N ILE A 601 -8.13 2.14 -4.96
CA ILE A 601 -8.22 0.76 -4.46
C ILE A 601 -9.27 0.57 -3.35
N ILE A 602 -9.66 1.63 -2.67
CA ILE A 602 -10.59 1.55 -1.53
C ILE A 602 -12.01 1.89 -1.98
N ASN A 603 -12.20 2.96 -2.77
CA ASN A 603 -13.53 3.38 -3.17
C ASN A 603 -14.16 2.51 -4.29
N ILE A 604 -13.40 1.60 -4.91
CA ILE A 604 -13.98 0.59 -5.82
C ILE A 604 -15.04 -0.29 -5.15
N ILE A 605 -15.04 -0.36 -3.80
CA ILE A 605 -16.09 -0.98 -3.00
C ILE A 605 -17.49 -0.45 -3.40
N ILE A 606 -17.57 0.79 -3.91
CA ILE A 606 -18.84 1.40 -4.32
C ILE A 606 -19.60 0.56 -5.35
N SER A 607 -18.90 -0.18 -6.22
CA SER A 607 -19.55 -1.07 -7.18
C SER A 607 -20.40 -2.13 -6.48
N THR A 608 -19.86 -2.75 -5.41
CA THR A 608 -20.61 -3.74 -4.63
C THR A 608 -21.74 -3.11 -3.84
N PHE A 609 -21.54 -1.88 -3.36
CA PHE A 609 -22.57 -1.12 -2.67
C PHE A 609 -23.80 -0.84 -3.54
N ILE A 610 -23.57 -0.35 -4.74
CA ILE A 610 -24.67 0.05 -5.63
C ILE A 610 -25.48 -1.15 -6.08
N PHE A 611 -24.80 -2.25 -6.43
CA PHE A 611 -25.46 -3.47 -6.83
C PHE A 611 -26.03 -4.28 -5.65
N GLY A 612 -25.52 -4.09 -4.42
CA GLY A 612 -26.01 -4.78 -3.23
C GLY A 612 -27.03 -4.00 -2.40
N LEU A 613 -27.01 -2.66 -2.41
CA LEU A 613 -28.00 -1.84 -1.71
C LEU A 613 -29.10 -1.31 -2.63
N GLY A 614 -28.74 -1.05 -3.89
CA GLY A 614 -29.69 -0.53 -4.86
C GLY A 614 -30.74 -1.58 -5.23
N ASP A 615 -30.39 -2.87 -5.22
CA ASP A 615 -31.32 -3.94 -5.50
C ASP A 615 -32.36 -4.13 -4.40
N ASP A 616 -32.02 -3.93 -3.12
CA ASP A 616 -32.97 -3.96 -2.03
C ASP A 616 -34.15 -3.02 -2.31
N TYR A 617 -33.87 -1.79 -2.73
CA TYR A 617 -34.92 -0.82 -3.02
C TYR A 617 -35.79 -1.23 -4.22
N SER A 618 -35.16 -1.72 -5.27
CA SER A 618 -35.87 -2.21 -6.45
C SER A 618 -36.71 -3.46 -6.13
N ILE A 619 -36.19 -4.40 -5.32
CA ILE A 619 -36.90 -5.62 -4.89
C ILE A 619 -38.16 -5.23 -4.09
N PHE A 620 -38.03 -4.36 -3.08
CA PHE A 620 -39.17 -3.95 -2.26
C PHE A 620 -40.23 -3.19 -3.08
N ILE A 621 -39.85 -2.33 -4.04
CA ILE A 621 -40.81 -1.66 -4.95
C ILE A 621 -41.50 -2.69 -5.82
N MET A 622 -40.76 -3.61 -6.42
CA MET A 622 -41.30 -4.68 -7.29
C MET A 622 -42.28 -5.58 -6.51
N ASP A 623 -41.89 -6.01 -5.30
CA ASP A 623 -42.77 -6.84 -4.46
C ASP A 623 -44.01 -6.09 -4.02
N GLY A 624 -43.90 -4.79 -3.72
CA GLY A 624 -45.04 -3.93 -3.44
C GLY A 624 -46.02 -3.84 -4.62
N LEU A 625 -45.51 -3.66 -5.82
CA LEU A 625 -46.31 -3.64 -7.07
C LEU A 625 -46.95 -5.02 -7.37
N LEU A 626 -46.20 -6.09 -7.19
CA LEU A 626 -46.73 -7.44 -7.38
C LEU A 626 -47.81 -7.80 -6.36
N ASN A 627 -47.66 -7.38 -5.10
CA ASN A 627 -48.65 -7.58 -4.06
C ASN A 627 -49.94 -6.78 -4.35
N GLU A 628 -49.84 -5.55 -4.84
CA GLU A 628 -51.03 -4.77 -5.29
C GLU A 628 -51.70 -5.46 -6.49
N TYR A 629 -50.93 -5.90 -7.47
CA TYR A 629 -51.43 -6.55 -8.68
C TYR A 629 -52.08 -7.92 -8.42
N LYS A 630 -51.42 -8.79 -7.65
CA LYS A 630 -51.90 -10.17 -7.42
C LYS A 630 -52.96 -10.28 -6.33
N PHE A 631 -52.83 -9.50 -5.27
CA PHE A 631 -53.61 -9.67 -4.03
C PHE A 631 -54.47 -8.46 -3.65
N GLY A 632 -54.38 -7.35 -4.39
CA GLY A 632 -55.07 -6.10 -4.05
C GLY A 632 -54.56 -5.43 -2.75
N LYS A 633 -53.46 -5.87 -2.19
CA LYS A 633 -52.88 -5.36 -0.94
C LYS A 633 -52.13 -4.05 -1.20
N LYS A 634 -52.53 -2.94 -0.59
CA LYS A 634 -51.89 -1.62 -0.72
C LYS A 634 -50.61 -1.52 0.16
N THR A 635 -49.58 -2.31 -0.17
CA THR A 635 -48.32 -2.33 0.59
C THR A 635 -47.26 -1.38 0.02
N LEU A 636 -47.41 -0.90 -1.20
CA LEU A 636 -46.42 -0.10 -1.90
C LEU A 636 -46.01 1.18 -1.17
N ASN A 637 -46.98 1.92 -0.58
CA ASN A 637 -46.66 3.16 0.14
C ASN A 637 -45.84 2.91 1.40
N SER A 638 -46.13 1.82 2.13
CA SER A 638 -45.35 1.41 3.31
C SER A 638 -43.89 1.06 2.92
N PHE A 639 -43.72 0.36 1.78
CA PHE A 639 -42.38 0.02 1.29
C PHE A 639 -41.63 1.28 0.82
N LYS A 640 -42.27 2.19 0.08
CA LYS A 640 -41.63 3.45 -0.30
C LYS A 640 -41.20 4.30 0.89
N SER A 641 -42.03 4.42 1.93
CA SER A 641 -41.67 5.13 3.17
C SER A 641 -40.48 4.47 3.89
N SER A 642 -40.48 3.16 3.93
CA SER A 642 -39.38 2.38 4.50
C SER A 642 -38.06 2.56 3.73
N ILE A 643 -38.11 2.53 2.37
CA ILE A 643 -36.97 2.76 1.49
C ILE A 643 -36.38 4.17 1.70
N LEU A 644 -37.26 5.20 1.70
CA LEU A 644 -36.79 6.59 1.88
C LEU A 644 -36.10 6.77 3.26
N LEU A 645 -36.72 6.22 4.31
CA LEU A 645 -36.16 6.30 5.67
C LEU A 645 -34.84 5.52 5.76
N SER A 646 -34.78 4.33 5.16
CA SER A 646 -33.56 3.51 5.06
C SER A 646 -32.46 4.26 4.32
N ALA A 647 -32.78 4.86 3.18
CA ALA A 647 -31.82 5.65 2.41
C ALA A 647 -31.30 6.86 3.21
N LEU A 648 -32.16 7.59 3.91
CA LEU A 648 -31.75 8.71 4.77
C LEU A 648 -30.82 8.26 5.89
N VAL A 649 -31.13 7.14 6.54
CA VAL A 649 -30.27 6.59 7.60
C VAL A 649 -28.91 6.17 7.02
N THR A 650 -28.90 5.52 5.86
CA THR A 650 -27.66 5.12 5.18
C THR A 650 -26.85 6.34 4.72
N ILE A 651 -27.49 7.34 4.15
CA ILE A 651 -26.87 8.63 3.76
C ILE A 651 -26.25 9.32 4.98
N ILE A 652 -26.93 9.32 6.13
CA ILE A 652 -26.37 9.89 7.38
C ILE A 652 -25.19 9.03 7.87
N GLY A 653 -25.37 7.72 7.96
CA GLY A 653 -24.35 6.80 8.46
C GLY A 653 -23.03 6.91 7.71
N ILE A 654 -23.11 6.97 6.38
CA ILE A 654 -21.96 7.07 5.51
C ILE A 654 -21.50 8.53 5.35
N GLY A 655 -22.45 9.46 5.28
CA GLY A 655 -22.21 10.88 5.01
C GLY A 655 -21.34 11.56 6.06
N VAL A 656 -21.43 11.13 7.32
CA VAL A 656 -20.55 11.63 8.38
C VAL A 656 -19.08 11.37 8.08
N MET A 657 -18.76 10.31 7.33
CA MET A 657 -17.37 9.97 6.96
C MET A 657 -16.77 10.97 5.94
N VAL A 658 -17.56 11.83 5.28
CA VAL A 658 -17.03 12.92 4.44
C VAL A 658 -16.18 13.89 5.25
N PHE A 659 -16.45 14.01 6.55
CA PHE A 659 -15.70 14.85 7.48
C PHE A 659 -14.47 14.15 8.07
N ALA A 660 -14.18 12.90 7.69
CA ALA A 660 -12.97 12.20 8.07
C ALA A 660 -11.73 12.92 7.50
N LYS A 661 -10.62 12.89 8.23
CA LYS A 661 -9.34 13.40 7.74
C LYS A 661 -8.62 12.38 6.88
N HIS A 662 -8.92 11.10 7.08
CA HIS A 662 -8.34 10.01 6.30
C HIS A 662 -8.98 9.94 4.92
N PHE A 663 -8.18 10.15 3.87
CA PHE A 663 -8.64 10.21 2.48
C PHE A 663 -9.46 8.99 2.03
N ALA A 664 -9.06 7.80 2.48
CA ALA A 664 -9.77 6.56 2.14
C ALA A 664 -11.25 6.58 2.60
N LEU A 665 -11.50 6.98 3.86
CA LEU A 665 -12.85 7.07 4.41
C LEU A 665 -13.68 8.16 3.72
N GLN A 666 -13.05 9.32 3.49
CA GLN A 666 -13.69 10.44 2.77
C GLN A 666 -14.06 10.05 1.34
N SER A 667 -13.17 9.34 0.64
CA SER A 667 -13.38 8.91 -0.74
C SER A 667 -14.53 7.90 -0.87
N ILE A 668 -14.61 6.92 0.04
CA ILE A 668 -15.75 5.98 0.10
C ILE A 668 -17.04 6.76 0.32
N ALA A 669 -17.07 7.64 1.31
CA ALA A 669 -18.26 8.37 1.70
C ALA A 669 -18.80 9.23 0.56
N LEU A 670 -17.93 10.00 -0.10
CA LEU A 670 -18.34 10.90 -1.18
C LEU A 670 -19.02 10.15 -2.33
N ILE A 671 -18.40 9.09 -2.82
CA ILE A 671 -18.94 8.34 -3.96
C ILE A 671 -20.19 7.57 -3.54
N THR A 672 -20.22 7.02 -2.31
CA THR A 672 -21.41 6.32 -1.81
C THR A 672 -22.60 7.26 -1.65
N LEU A 673 -22.37 8.49 -1.18
CA LEU A 673 -23.45 9.51 -1.12
C LEU A 673 -24.03 9.80 -2.49
N ILE A 674 -23.17 10.06 -3.48
CA ILE A 674 -23.60 10.27 -4.88
C ILE A 674 -24.40 9.05 -5.34
N GLY A 675 -23.89 7.85 -5.10
CA GLY A 675 -24.53 6.59 -5.49
C GLY A 675 -25.90 6.40 -4.87
N MET A 676 -26.02 6.60 -3.56
CA MET A 676 -27.28 6.47 -2.84
C MET A 676 -28.34 7.45 -3.34
N LEU A 677 -27.96 8.70 -3.58
CA LEU A 677 -28.85 9.71 -4.15
C LEU A 677 -29.35 9.30 -5.54
N CYS A 678 -28.44 8.80 -6.40
CA CYS A 678 -28.81 8.32 -7.74
C CYS A 678 -29.75 7.11 -7.65
N VAL A 679 -29.44 6.11 -6.84
CA VAL A 679 -30.24 4.88 -6.70
C VAL A 679 -31.63 5.20 -6.20
N VAL A 680 -31.77 6.00 -5.12
CA VAL A 680 -33.09 6.37 -4.58
C VAL A 680 -33.90 7.11 -5.62
N PHE A 681 -33.29 8.11 -6.28
CA PHE A 681 -34.01 8.91 -7.28
C PHE A 681 -34.47 8.06 -8.46
N ILE A 682 -33.62 7.24 -9.02
CA ILE A 682 -33.95 6.40 -10.17
C ILE A 682 -34.95 5.30 -9.79
N SER A 683 -34.81 4.65 -8.62
CA SER A 683 -35.79 3.63 -8.17
C SER A 683 -37.20 4.15 -7.95
N PHE A 684 -37.37 5.45 -7.68
CA PHE A 684 -38.71 6.07 -7.57
C PHE A 684 -39.31 6.49 -8.92
N ILE A 685 -38.49 6.59 -9.98
CA ILE A 685 -38.94 7.02 -11.32
C ILE A 685 -39.20 5.81 -12.21
N VAL A 686 -38.30 4.80 -12.19
CA VAL A 686 -38.39 3.59 -13.01
C VAL A 686 -39.27 2.54 -12.36
#